data_8b66dacf90ecd58ab34a6663b037dd01
#
_entry.id   8b66dacf90ecd58ab34a6663b037dd01
#
_cell.length_a   1.000
_cell.length_b   1.000
_cell.length_c   1.000
_cell.angle_alpha   90.00
_cell.angle_beta   90.00
_cell.angle_gamma   90.00
#
_symmetry.space_group_name_H-M   'P 1'
#
loop_
_entity.id
_entity.type
_entity.pdbx_description
1 polymer ?
#
loop_
_entity_poly.entity_id
_entity_poly.type
_entity_poly.pdbx_seq_one_letter_code
_entity_poly.pdbx_strand_id
1 'polypeptide(L)'
;MGILDKLFGTRSEREVKRLLPTVDKIEALSDEYAALSDEALRAKTEEFKARYQSGETLDDLLPEAFAAVREASWRVLGMKPFRVQLIGGIVLHQGRIAEMKTGEGKTLVAVLPAYLNAITGEGVHIVTVNDYLARRDSEWMGKVHRFMGLSVGLIVHGLTGAERRAAYAADITYGTNNEMGFDYLRDNMALYKEDMVQCGHAFAIVDEVDPILIDEARTPLIISGQGDESTDLYRRADDFVSRLKKLVVASVDEKEEESDDIDADYIVDEKARTATLTARGIAKAEAAFNLENLADMENSTLSHHINQALKAHGVMRRDIDYVVKDGEIIIVDEFTGRLMLGRRYSEGLHQAIEAKEHVDVQKENKTLATITFQNYFRLYGKLSGMTGTALTEQEEFQSIYALDIVEIPTNKPVIRIDRNDVVYKNQAGKDRAIIEQIKACYAKGQPVLVGTISIEKSEYISSLLRKQGVPHSVLNAKHHEKEAEIVAQAGKLGAVTIATNMAGRGTDIMLGGNPEYLAKSDLRRAGYDEDTISEATGYAETEDETILEARSLFREKMAEHKAVTGAEAEKVRAAGGLYILGTERHESRRIDNQLRGRSGRQGDPGESRFFLALTDDVMRLYGSERLISVFESLGVDEDTPIEHKMLTGALEQAQKTVESRNFQARKSTLEFDDVMNVQRNLIYEQRRKVLDGEDIRENIQGMVRDTIAETVGNIPPENADDLAERVAPLTRLFVRPGEIVYHDGMTVEELNETLAAIAADVYARREEAFGPMPDGTPLMRELERVVMLRVVDEYWMDHIDAMDNLRRGIGLRGYGNIKPIDAYKKEGFDMFEAMISGIRSEVVRRIYTVRVRKEERVERKSVTKNAVANAGGDASVRKQPVKKVKKPGRNDPCPCGKLRPNGLPMKFKDCCGKNQ
;
A
#
# COMPACT_ATOMS: atom_id res chain seq x y z
N MET A 1 -19.62 19.19 -21.41
CA MET A 1 -20.60 19.97 -20.62
C MET A 1 -21.93 19.93 -21.31
N GLY A 2 -22.95 19.39 -20.66
CA GLY A 2 -24.32 19.35 -21.15
C GLY A 2 -24.93 20.76 -21.22
N ILE A 3 -26.04 20.95 -21.99
CA ILE A 3 -26.76 22.21 -22.06
C ILE A 3 -27.27 22.64 -20.68
N LEU A 4 -27.63 21.69 -19.81
CA LEU A 4 -28.05 21.93 -18.44
C LEU A 4 -26.91 22.46 -17.56
N ASP A 5 -25.65 22.02 -17.75
CA ASP A 5 -24.50 22.51 -17.00
C ASP A 5 -24.18 23.97 -17.31
N LYS A 6 -24.44 24.40 -18.55
CA LYS A 6 -24.26 25.79 -18.95
C LYS A 6 -25.30 26.74 -18.35
N LEU A 7 -26.53 26.24 -18.05
CA LEU A 7 -27.64 27.03 -17.50
C LEU A 7 -27.65 27.07 -15.98
N PHE A 8 -27.31 25.94 -15.32
CA PHE A 8 -27.45 25.78 -13.87
C PHE A 8 -26.11 25.60 -13.13
N GLY A 9 -24.98 25.62 -13.84
CA GLY A 9 -23.66 25.30 -13.32
C GLY A 9 -23.45 23.80 -13.12
N THR A 10 -22.19 23.38 -12.93
CA THR A 10 -21.83 22.00 -12.63
C THR A 10 -22.38 21.56 -11.26
N ARG A 11 -22.40 20.25 -10.98
CA ARG A 11 -22.77 19.74 -9.67
C ARG A 11 -21.87 20.35 -8.58
N SER A 12 -20.55 20.36 -8.79
CA SER A 12 -19.60 20.93 -7.84
C SER A 12 -19.84 22.44 -7.60
N GLU A 13 -20.12 23.23 -8.62
CA GLU A 13 -20.44 24.65 -8.46
C GLU A 13 -21.69 24.88 -7.59
N ARG A 14 -22.72 24.04 -7.74
CA ARG A 14 -23.92 24.11 -6.91
C ARG A 14 -23.62 23.73 -5.45
N GLU A 15 -22.82 22.69 -5.22
CA GLU A 15 -22.40 22.30 -3.88
C GLU A 15 -21.56 23.41 -3.23
N VAL A 16 -20.57 23.95 -3.94
CA VAL A 16 -19.77 25.09 -3.45
C VAL A 16 -20.68 26.27 -3.03
N LYS A 17 -21.68 26.62 -3.86
CA LYS A 17 -22.64 27.68 -3.52
C LYS A 17 -23.43 27.40 -2.24
N ARG A 18 -23.74 26.14 -1.95
CA ARG A 18 -24.42 25.75 -0.70
C ARG A 18 -23.54 25.93 0.54
N LEU A 19 -22.21 25.78 0.40
CA LEU A 19 -21.25 25.91 1.48
C LEU A 19 -20.87 27.37 1.78
N LEU A 20 -21.05 28.30 0.82
CA LEU A 20 -20.68 29.70 0.99
C LEU A 20 -21.30 30.37 2.24
N PRO A 21 -22.57 30.15 2.61
CA PRO A 21 -23.12 30.75 3.83
C PRO A 21 -22.41 30.33 5.11
N THR A 22 -21.91 29.07 5.16
CA THR A 22 -21.11 28.60 6.30
C THR A 22 -19.72 29.26 6.30
N VAL A 23 -19.11 29.42 5.14
CA VAL A 23 -17.83 30.12 4.99
C VAL A 23 -17.99 31.59 5.42
N ASP A 24 -19.09 32.24 5.03
CA ASP A 24 -19.36 33.64 5.42
C ASP A 24 -19.48 33.76 6.96
N LYS A 25 -20.09 32.77 7.63
CA LYS A 25 -20.14 32.73 9.11
C LYS A 25 -18.75 32.61 9.72
N ILE A 26 -17.89 31.71 9.18
CA ILE A 26 -16.50 31.54 9.66
C ILE A 26 -15.73 32.86 9.52
N GLU A 27 -15.86 33.53 8.36
CA GLU A 27 -15.17 34.79 8.12
C GLU A 27 -15.68 35.92 8.98
N ALA A 28 -16.95 35.97 9.30
CA ALA A 28 -17.55 36.96 10.19
C ALA A 28 -17.01 36.89 11.64
N LEU A 29 -16.58 35.70 12.08
CA LEU A 29 -15.97 35.48 13.39
C LEU A 29 -14.48 35.87 13.44
N SER A 30 -13.85 36.22 12.32
CA SER A 30 -12.40 36.44 12.24
C SER A 30 -11.89 37.54 13.19
N ASP A 31 -12.59 38.64 13.31
CA ASP A 31 -12.17 39.76 14.15
C ASP A 31 -12.34 39.44 15.65
N GLU A 32 -13.37 38.69 16.02
CA GLU A 32 -13.62 38.22 17.37
C GLU A 32 -12.48 37.29 17.83
N TYR A 33 -12.13 36.29 17.00
CA TYR A 33 -11.08 35.34 17.33
C TYR A 33 -9.69 35.97 17.28
N ALA A 34 -9.45 36.97 16.44
CA ALA A 34 -8.21 37.72 16.39
C ALA A 34 -7.97 38.57 17.66
N ALA A 35 -9.05 38.99 18.36
CA ALA A 35 -8.96 39.73 19.59
C ALA A 35 -8.66 38.88 20.84
N LEU A 36 -8.79 37.55 20.77
CA LEU A 36 -8.52 36.63 21.87
C LEU A 36 -7.02 36.56 22.19
N SER A 37 -6.67 36.39 23.46
CA SER A 37 -5.29 36.03 23.86
C SER A 37 -4.99 34.58 23.44
N ASP A 38 -3.71 34.19 23.43
CA ASP A 38 -3.30 32.83 23.10
C ASP A 38 -3.89 31.79 24.06
N GLU A 39 -3.97 32.17 25.38
CA GLU A 39 -4.60 31.29 26.37
C GLU A 39 -6.12 31.16 26.13
N ALA A 40 -6.79 32.26 25.80
CA ALA A 40 -8.22 32.25 25.52
C ALA A 40 -8.54 31.49 24.25
N LEU A 41 -7.72 31.60 23.21
CA LEU A 41 -7.88 30.83 21.97
C LEU A 41 -7.67 29.34 22.21
N ARG A 42 -6.66 28.95 22.98
CA ARG A 42 -6.40 27.55 23.37
C ARG A 42 -7.55 26.97 24.20
N ALA A 43 -8.10 27.75 25.14
CA ALA A 43 -9.20 27.32 26.00
C ALA A 43 -10.49 27.00 25.22
N LYS A 44 -10.62 27.51 23.99
CA LYS A 44 -11.75 27.16 23.11
C LYS A 44 -11.84 25.66 22.80
N THR A 45 -10.73 24.95 22.76
CA THR A 45 -10.74 23.50 22.54
C THR A 45 -11.50 22.75 23.63
N GLU A 46 -11.23 23.09 24.90
CA GLU A 46 -11.93 22.47 26.03
C GLU A 46 -13.40 22.91 26.09
N GLU A 47 -13.71 24.15 25.70
CA GLU A 47 -15.08 24.63 25.55
C GLU A 47 -15.84 23.80 24.50
N PHE A 48 -15.26 23.59 23.34
CA PHE A 48 -15.87 22.79 22.27
C PHE A 48 -16.05 21.32 22.66
N LYS A 49 -15.08 20.71 23.34
CA LYS A 49 -15.22 19.36 23.90
C LYS A 49 -16.39 19.26 24.86
N ALA A 50 -16.54 20.23 25.79
CA ALA A 50 -17.63 20.26 26.74
C ALA A 50 -19.01 20.45 26.06
N ARG A 51 -19.12 21.31 25.05
CA ARG A 51 -20.32 21.52 24.24
C ARG A 51 -20.70 20.25 23.48
N TYR A 52 -19.74 19.59 22.84
CA TYR A 52 -19.95 18.31 22.17
C TYR A 52 -20.46 17.24 23.14
N GLN A 53 -19.86 17.12 24.33
CA GLN A 53 -20.30 16.19 25.37
C GLN A 53 -21.72 16.51 25.90
N SER A 54 -22.15 17.77 25.84
CA SER A 54 -23.49 18.19 26.21
C SER A 54 -24.53 17.92 25.12
N GLY A 55 -24.12 17.39 23.95
CA GLY A 55 -25.00 16.95 22.87
C GLY A 55 -25.07 17.91 21.66
N GLU A 56 -24.23 18.93 21.60
CA GLU A 56 -24.09 19.79 20.41
C GLU A 56 -23.36 19.03 19.31
N THR A 57 -23.76 19.19 18.06
CA THR A 57 -23.15 18.44 16.94
C THR A 57 -21.87 19.10 16.43
N LEU A 58 -21.01 18.32 15.77
CA LEU A 58 -19.82 18.88 15.12
C LEU A 58 -20.16 19.91 14.04
N ASP A 59 -21.30 19.75 13.35
CA ASP A 59 -21.77 20.71 12.35
C ASP A 59 -22.16 22.06 12.97
N ASP A 60 -22.73 22.05 14.19
CA ASP A 60 -23.04 23.28 14.94
C ASP A 60 -21.75 24.00 15.39
N LEU A 61 -20.75 23.24 15.83
CA LEU A 61 -19.45 23.76 16.29
C LEU A 61 -18.54 24.22 15.14
N LEU A 62 -18.78 23.73 13.90
CA LEU A 62 -17.90 23.92 12.76
C LEU A 62 -17.52 25.39 12.49
N PRO A 63 -18.44 26.37 12.46
CA PRO A 63 -18.08 27.76 12.16
C PRO A 63 -17.09 28.34 13.17
N GLU A 64 -17.29 28.10 14.46
CA GLU A 64 -16.46 28.59 15.55
C GLU A 64 -15.12 27.86 15.60
N ALA A 65 -15.13 26.52 15.48
CA ALA A 65 -13.93 25.70 15.48
C ALA A 65 -13.00 26.04 14.29
N PHE A 66 -13.59 26.24 13.09
CA PHE A 66 -12.81 26.65 11.93
C PHE A 66 -12.27 28.08 12.07
N ALA A 67 -13.00 29.01 12.67
CA ALA A 67 -12.52 30.34 12.95
C ALA A 67 -11.34 30.31 13.95
N ALA A 68 -11.45 29.50 15.02
CA ALA A 68 -10.40 29.31 16.02
C ALA A 68 -9.09 28.76 15.40
N VAL A 69 -9.18 27.66 14.65
CA VAL A 69 -7.99 27.01 14.07
C VAL A 69 -7.42 27.84 12.90
N ARG A 70 -8.25 28.61 12.19
CA ARG A 70 -7.81 29.57 11.17
C ARG A 70 -6.94 30.66 11.77
N GLU A 71 -7.35 31.20 12.92
CA GLU A 71 -6.57 32.20 13.65
C GLU A 71 -5.30 31.59 14.24
N ALA A 72 -5.37 30.40 14.82
CA ALA A 72 -4.22 29.67 15.31
C ALA A 72 -3.19 29.41 14.20
N SER A 73 -3.63 29.01 12.99
CA SER A 73 -2.77 28.83 11.82
C SER A 73 -2.06 30.13 11.43
N TRP A 74 -2.75 31.25 11.52
CA TRP A 74 -2.15 32.56 11.26
C TRP A 74 -1.08 32.92 12.29
N ARG A 75 -1.36 32.73 13.58
CA ARG A 75 -0.40 33.06 14.65
C ARG A 75 0.83 32.16 14.63
N VAL A 76 0.63 30.84 14.45
CA VAL A 76 1.69 29.84 14.57
C VAL A 76 2.52 29.71 13.29
N LEU A 77 1.87 29.73 12.12
CA LEU A 77 2.51 29.47 10.83
C LEU A 77 2.66 30.72 9.94
N GLY A 78 1.99 31.82 10.29
CA GLY A 78 1.88 32.97 9.41
C GLY A 78 1.03 32.72 8.15
N MET A 79 0.24 31.65 8.16
CA MET A 79 -0.62 31.24 7.04
C MET A 79 -2.09 31.28 7.45
N LYS A 80 -2.85 32.20 6.88
CA LYS A 80 -4.28 32.30 7.10
C LYS A 80 -5.01 31.55 6.00
N PRO A 81 -5.77 30.49 6.29
CA PRO A 81 -6.53 29.75 5.30
C PRO A 81 -7.42 30.65 4.43
N PHE A 82 -7.31 30.48 3.11
CA PHE A 82 -8.12 31.21 2.14
C PHE A 82 -9.56 30.69 2.13
N ARG A 83 -10.47 31.50 1.57
CA ARG A 83 -11.89 31.14 1.43
C ARG A 83 -12.10 29.79 0.73
N VAL A 84 -11.35 29.52 -0.33
CA VAL A 84 -11.40 28.23 -1.05
C VAL A 84 -10.91 27.06 -0.17
N GLN A 85 -9.94 27.31 0.71
CA GLN A 85 -9.44 26.30 1.66
C GLN A 85 -10.46 26.00 2.76
N LEU A 86 -11.24 26.99 3.22
CA LEU A 86 -12.36 26.77 4.14
C LEU A 86 -13.42 25.86 3.50
N ILE A 87 -13.75 26.08 2.21
CA ILE A 87 -14.67 25.21 1.46
C ILE A 87 -14.13 23.79 1.42
N GLY A 88 -12.85 23.63 1.07
CA GLY A 88 -12.19 22.31 1.07
C GLY A 88 -12.27 21.61 2.41
N GLY A 89 -11.99 22.32 3.51
CA GLY A 89 -12.09 21.79 4.88
C GLY A 89 -13.51 21.32 5.25
N ILE A 90 -14.54 22.06 4.85
CA ILE A 90 -15.96 21.66 5.07
C ILE A 90 -16.28 20.39 4.28
N VAL A 91 -15.85 20.30 3.02
CA VAL A 91 -16.05 19.11 2.16
C VAL A 91 -15.39 17.87 2.79
N LEU A 92 -14.16 18.01 3.31
CA LEU A 92 -13.47 16.91 4.02
C LEU A 92 -14.22 16.52 5.29
N HIS A 93 -14.72 17.50 6.08
CA HIS A 93 -15.51 17.19 7.27
C HIS A 93 -16.78 16.39 6.93
N GLN A 94 -17.39 16.64 5.77
CA GLN A 94 -18.57 15.92 5.29
C GLN A 94 -18.30 14.48 4.83
N GLY A 95 -17.05 13.96 4.93
CA GLY A 95 -16.72 12.63 4.44
C GLY A 95 -16.70 12.54 2.91
N ARG A 96 -16.20 13.54 2.22
CA ARG A 96 -16.17 13.66 0.76
C ARG A 96 -14.73 13.91 0.28
N ILE A 97 -14.51 13.81 -1.03
CA ILE A 97 -13.25 14.16 -1.66
C ILE A 97 -13.26 15.64 -2.08
N ALA A 98 -12.31 16.41 -1.57
CA ALA A 98 -12.03 17.76 -2.03
C ALA A 98 -11.03 17.73 -3.19
N GLU A 99 -11.50 17.90 -4.43
CA GLU A 99 -10.59 18.07 -5.56
C GLU A 99 -10.07 19.49 -5.59
N MET A 100 -8.83 19.66 -5.14
CA MET A 100 -8.12 20.95 -5.15
C MET A 100 -6.89 20.85 -6.03
N LYS A 101 -6.71 21.76 -6.95
CA LYS A 101 -5.55 21.74 -7.87
C LYS A 101 -4.24 21.76 -7.09
N THR A 102 -3.20 21.22 -7.70
CA THR A 102 -1.87 21.15 -7.07
C THR A 102 -1.36 22.58 -6.78
N GLY A 103 -0.78 22.77 -5.56
CA GLY A 103 -0.32 24.10 -5.14
C GLY A 103 -1.38 24.98 -4.44
N GLU A 104 -2.60 24.46 -4.19
CA GLU A 104 -3.66 25.18 -3.46
C GLU A 104 -3.58 25.00 -1.93
N GLY A 105 -2.53 24.36 -1.41
CA GLY A 105 -2.27 24.24 0.03
C GLY A 105 -3.15 23.21 0.73
N LYS A 106 -3.36 22.04 0.12
CA LYS A 106 -4.13 20.92 0.67
C LYS A 106 -3.72 20.53 2.10
N THR A 107 -2.41 20.51 2.39
CA THR A 107 -1.89 20.20 3.72
C THR A 107 -2.46 21.10 4.82
N LEU A 108 -2.59 22.42 4.54
CA LEU A 108 -3.22 23.37 5.46
C LEU A 108 -4.74 23.15 5.57
N VAL A 109 -5.39 22.74 4.48
CA VAL A 109 -6.83 22.46 4.48
C VAL A 109 -7.18 21.31 5.42
N ALA A 110 -6.34 20.26 5.47
CA ALA A 110 -6.56 19.10 6.34
C ALA A 110 -6.57 19.47 7.83
N VAL A 111 -5.88 20.54 8.24
CA VAL A 111 -5.83 21.01 9.63
C VAL A 111 -7.23 21.38 10.16
N LEU A 112 -8.09 21.97 9.32
CA LEU A 112 -9.42 22.43 9.68
C LEU A 112 -10.33 21.28 10.13
N PRO A 113 -10.62 20.27 9.30
CA PRO A 113 -11.46 19.15 9.69
C PRO A 113 -10.79 18.23 10.72
N ALA A 114 -9.44 18.11 10.71
CA ALA A 114 -8.74 17.32 11.70
C ALA A 114 -8.95 17.89 13.11
N TYR A 115 -8.80 19.20 13.29
CA TYR A 115 -9.09 19.87 14.56
C TYR A 115 -10.52 19.64 15.03
N LEU A 116 -11.50 19.90 14.16
CA LEU A 116 -12.93 19.76 14.51
C LEU A 116 -13.28 18.33 14.92
N ASN A 117 -12.81 17.34 14.18
CA ASN A 117 -13.15 15.94 14.49
C ASN A 117 -12.35 15.39 15.67
N ALA A 118 -11.18 15.91 15.97
CA ALA A 118 -10.42 15.53 17.17
C ALA A 118 -11.10 15.93 18.49
N ILE A 119 -12.07 16.86 18.45
CA ILE A 119 -12.89 17.25 19.60
C ILE A 119 -13.67 16.07 20.16
N THR A 120 -14.04 15.09 19.33
CA THR A 120 -14.76 13.88 19.77
C THR A 120 -13.94 13.01 20.75
N GLY A 121 -12.61 13.07 20.69
CA GLY A 121 -11.72 12.20 21.46
C GLY A 121 -11.56 10.78 20.88
N GLU A 122 -12.15 10.48 19.72
CA GLU A 122 -12.09 9.17 19.08
C GLU A 122 -10.84 8.98 18.20
N GLY A 123 -10.04 10.04 18.02
CA GLY A 123 -8.85 10.04 17.18
C GLY A 123 -9.12 10.33 15.69
N VAL A 124 -8.20 11.07 15.09
CA VAL A 124 -8.22 11.40 13.66
C VAL A 124 -6.92 10.95 13.01
N HIS A 125 -7.01 10.18 11.94
CA HIS A 125 -5.87 9.73 11.17
C HIS A 125 -5.69 10.57 9.90
N ILE A 126 -4.50 11.13 9.69
CA ILE A 126 -4.11 11.82 8.46
C ILE A 126 -3.12 10.93 7.74
N VAL A 127 -3.57 10.36 6.61
CA VAL A 127 -2.86 9.32 5.88
C VAL A 127 -2.16 9.91 4.67
N THR A 128 -0.87 9.65 4.55
CA THR A 128 -0.03 10.09 3.43
C THR A 128 0.63 8.91 2.71
N VAL A 129 1.25 9.17 1.56
CA VAL A 129 1.87 8.13 0.72
C VAL A 129 3.27 7.71 1.16
N ASN A 130 3.98 8.47 2.03
CA ASN A 130 5.34 8.14 2.44
C ASN A 130 5.72 8.78 3.77
N ASP A 131 6.78 8.25 4.40
CA ASP A 131 7.29 8.67 5.70
C ASP A 131 7.77 10.13 5.71
N TYR A 132 8.36 10.60 4.62
CA TYR A 132 8.82 11.98 4.51
C TYR A 132 7.66 12.98 4.66
N LEU A 133 6.57 12.76 3.93
CA LEU A 133 5.38 13.62 4.02
C LEU A 133 4.71 13.51 5.39
N ALA A 134 4.57 12.29 5.92
CA ALA A 134 3.99 12.07 7.25
C ALA A 134 4.77 12.83 8.33
N ARG A 135 6.10 12.75 8.33
CA ARG A 135 6.97 13.45 9.27
C ARG A 135 6.90 14.97 9.09
N ARG A 136 7.09 15.47 7.86
CA ARG A 136 7.01 16.89 7.55
C ARG A 136 5.70 17.51 8.01
N ASP A 137 4.58 16.87 7.68
CA ASP A 137 3.25 17.43 7.93
C ASP A 137 2.84 17.33 9.40
N SER A 138 3.24 16.25 10.11
CA SER A 138 3.03 16.12 11.55
C SER A 138 3.83 17.16 12.35
N GLU A 139 5.03 17.51 11.92
CA GLU A 139 5.85 18.55 12.54
C GLU A 139 5.31 19.95 12.22
N TRP A 140 5.04 20.23 10.97
CA TRP A 140 4.65 21.54 10.48
C TRP A 140 3.22 21.90 10.88
N MET A 141 2.23 21.11 10.49
CA MET A 141 0.82 21.35 10.84
C MET A 141 0.54 20.99 12.29
N GLY A 142 1.25 20.02 12.85
CA GLY A 142 1.15 19.64 14.25
C GLY A 142 1.40 20.77 15.24
N LYS A 143 2.15 21.82 14.86
CA LYS A 143 2.29 23.03 15.68
C LYS A 143 0.95 23.71 15.95
N VAL A 144 0.07 23.77 14.95
CA VAL A 144 -1.26 24.38 15.12
C VAL A 144 -2.10 23.55 16.06
N HIS A 145 -2.09 22.23 15.91
CA HIS A 145 -2.83 21.32 16.78
C HIS A 145 -2.34 21.38 18.23
N ARG A 146 -1.00 21.34 18.45
CA ARG A 146 -0.40 21.47 19.79
C ARG A 146 -0.66 22.84 20.42
N PHE A 147 -0.62 23.91 19.60
CA PHE A 147 -0.99 25.24 20.08
C PHE A 147 -2.43 25.27 20.57
N MET A 148 -3.36 24.57 19.91
CA MET A 148 -4.75 24.44 20.31
C MET A 148 -4.97 23.42 21.44
N GLY A 149 -3.92 22.79 21.98
CA GLY A 149 -3.97 21.86 23.10
C GLY A 149 -4.26 20.41 22.73
N LEU A 150 -4.18 20.05 21.45
CA LEU A 150 -4.35 18.66 20.97
C LEU A 150 -2.99 17.96 20.86
N SER A 151 -2.97 16.66 21.17
CA SER A 151 -1.80 15.79 20.98
C SER A 151 -1.68 15.33 19.53
N VAL A 152 -0.42 15.15 19.08
CA VAL A 152 -0.10 14.75 17.70
C VAL A 152 0.87 13.58 17.71
N GLY A 153 0.46 12.46 17.11
CA GLY A 153 1.24 11.27 16.89
C GLY A 153 1.78 11.16 15.46
N LEU A 154 2.81 10.34 15.29
CA LEU A 154 3.40 10.03 13.98
C LEU A 154 3.66 8.54 13.87
N ILE A 155 3.18 7.92 12.79
CA ILE A 155 3.39 6.51 12.43
C ILE A 155 4.19 6.44 11.14
N VAL A 156 5.43 5.98 11.28
CA VAL A 156 6.40 5.78 10.19
C VAL A 156 7.14 4.47 10.41
N HIS A 157 7.93 4.06 9.41
CA HIS A 157 8.73 2.85 9.51
C HIS A 157 9.76 2.92 10.67
N GLY A 158 10.03 1.77 11.30
CA GLY A 158 11.08 1.62 12.31
C GLY A 158 10.67 1.93 13.75
N LEU A 159 9.43 2.36 14.01
CA LEU A 159 8.94 2.61 15.38
C LEU A 159 8.71 1.31 16.16
N THR A 160 9.00 1.35 17.45
CA THR A 160 8.68 0.28 18.40
C THR A 160 7.18 0.21 18.70
N GLY A 161 6.70 -0.93 19.22
CA GLY A 161 5.28 -1.08 19.62
C GLY A 161 4.84 -0.06 20.68
N ALA A 162 5.71 0.33 21.60
CA ALA A 162 5.40 1.35 22.61
C ALA A 162 5.22 2.74 21.99
N GLU A 163 6.11 3.12 21.07
CA GLU A 163 6.03 4.39 20.35
C GLU A 163 4.78 4.44 19.46
N ARG A 164 4.43 3.33 18.78
CA ARG A 164 3.21 3.23 17.97
C ARG A 164 1.97 3.40 18.84
N ARG A 165 1.88 2.72 20.01
CA ARG A 165 0.74 2.91 20.93
C ARG A 165 0.59 4.34 21.39
N ALA A 166 1.69 4.99 21.74
CA ALA A 166 1.67 6.39 22.13
C ALA A 166 1.21 7.31 20.98
N ALA A 167 1.61 7.01 19.76
CA ALA A 167 1.21 7.77 18.58
C ALA A 167 -0.28 7.58 18.22
N TYR A 168 -0.81 6.36 18.28
CA TYR A 168 -2.25 6.12 18.04
C TYR A 168 -3.15 6.60 19.18
N ALA A 169 -2.63 6.75 20.39
CA ALA A 169 -3.36 7.34 21.51
C ALA A 169 -3.48 8.86 21.44
N ALA A 170 -2.80 9.52 20.48
CA ALA A 170 -2.90 10.95 20.27
C ALA A 170 -4.25 11.35 19.62
N ASP A 171 -4.68 12.60 19.83
CA ASP A 171 -5.92 13.13 19.23
C ASP A 171 -5.86 13.14 17.71
N ILE A 172 -4.68 13.38 17.13
CA ILE A 172 -4.43 13.40 15.68
C ILE A 172 -3.17 12.60 15.39
N THR A 173 -3.28 11.58 14.53
CA THR A 173 -2.16 10.72 14.14
C THR A 173 -1.87 10.85 12.65
N TYR A 174 -0.68 11.32 12.31
CA TYR A 174 -0.15 11.30 10.95
C TYR A 174 0.55 9.96 10.70
N GLY A 175 0.39 9.41 9.49
CA GLY A 175 1.09 8.18 9.15
C GLY A 175 0.97 7.81 7.69
N THR A 176 1.69 6.76 7.30
CA THR A 176 1.60 6.22 5.94
C THR A 176 0.52 5.16 5.85
N ASN A 177 -0.12 5.08 4.68
CA ASN A 177 -1.14 4.06 4.37
C ASN A 177 -0.64 2.64 4.65
N ASN A 178 0.60 2.33 4.27
CA ASN A 178 1.20 1.01 4.44
C ASN A 178 1.37 0.66 5.93
N GLU A 179 2.02 1.54 6.71
CA GLU A 179 2.29 1.26 8.13
C GLU A 179 1.01 1.12 8.94
N MET A 180 0.00 1.99 8.68
CA MET A 180 -1.29 1.89 9.35
C MET A 180 -2.02 0.59 9.01
N GLY A 181 -1.99 0.16 7.76
CA GLY A 181 -2.59 -1.10 7.35
C GLY A 181 -1.83 -2.32 7.88
N PHE A 182 -0.49 -2.27 7.96
CA PHE A 182 0.30 -3.33 8.60
C PHE A 182 0.10 -3.38 10.12
N ASP A 183 -0.08 -2.23 10.78
CA ASP A 183 -0.40 -2.20 12.19
C ASP A 183 -1.75 -2.86 12.47
N TYR A 184 -2.76 -2.63 11.61
CA TYR A 184 -4.03 -3.35 11.69
C TYR A 184 -3.85 -4.87 11.58
N LEU A 185 -3.04 -5.35 10.62
CA LEU A 185 -2.78 -6.78 10.48
C LEU A 185 -2.00 -7.32 11.69
N ARG A 186 -0.99 -6.58 12.18
CA ARG A 186 -0.21 -6.96 13.39
C ARG A 186 -1.09 -7.07 14.62
N ASP A 187 -1.99 -6.12 14.83
CA ASP A 187 -2.94 -6.11 15.95
C ASP A 187 -3.85 -7.33 15.92
N ASN A 188 -4.30 -7.74 14.73
CA ASN A 188 -5.12 -8.95 14.58
C ASN A 188 -4.32 -10.26 14.69
N MET A 189 -3.00 -10.20 14.79
CA MET A 189 -2.10 -11.33 15.06
C MET A 189 -1.51 -11.27 16.48
N ALA A 190 -1.80 -10.21 17.26
CA ALA A 190 -1.29 -10.00 18.61
C ALA A 190 -1.79 -11.11 19.56
N LEU A 191 -0.94 -11.58 20.47
CA LEU A 191 -1.27 -12.62 21.45
C LEU A 191 -1.77 -12.03 22.77
N TYR A 192 -1.41 -10.79 23.06
CA TYR A 192 -1.81 -10.05 24.25
C TYR A 192 -2.42 -8.71 23.84
N LYS A 193 -3.42 -8.23 24.60
CA LYS A 193 -4.07 -6.95 24.35
C LYS A 193 -3.06 -5.78 24.44
N GLU A 194 -2.08 -5.90 25.34
CA GLU A 194 -1.04 -4.90 25.52
C GLU A 194 -0.11 -4.78 24.30
N ASP A 195 -0.05 -5.78 23.42
CA ASP A 195 0.74 -5.73 22.19
C ASP A 195 0.03 -4.99 21.06
N MET A 196 -1.29 -4.81 21.14
CA MET A 196 -2.05 -4.05 20.16
C MET A 196 -1.70 -2.55 20.23
N VAL A 197 -1.67 -1.90 19.08
CA VAL A 197 -1.23 -0.50 18.96
C VAL A 197 -2.33 0.45 18.52
N GLN A 198 -3.30 0.01 17.71
CA GLN A 198 -4.38 0.87 17.19
C GLN A 198 -5.53 1.01 18.20
N CYS A 199 -6.09 2.23 18.29
CA CYS A 199 -7.19 2.54 19.20
C CYS A 199 -8.58 2.50 18.55
N GLY A 200 -8.65 2.49 17.20
CA GLY A 200 -9.91 2.49 16.46
C GLY A 200 -9.78 3.15 15.08
N HIS A 201 -10.91 3.22 14.35
CA HIS A 201 -10.99 3.75 12.99
C HIS A 201 -12.17 4.75 12.90
N ALA A 202 -12.11 5.87 13.63
CA ALA A 202 -13.18 6.85 13.65
C ALA A 202 -13.21 7.70 12.38
N PHE A 203 -12.15 8.47 12.12
CA PHE A 203 -12.06 9.34 10.96
C PHE A 203 -10.67 9.29 10.29
N ALA A 204 -10.65 9.14 8.96
CA ALA A 204 -9.44 9.27 8.16
C ALA A 204 -9.56 10.39 7.12
N ILE A 205 -8.51 11.20 7.03
CA ILE A 205 -8.28 12.16 5.95
C ILE A 205 -7.11 11.65 5.13
N VAL A 206 -7.37 11.25 3.87
CA VAL A 206 -6.36 10.72 2.98
C VAL A 206 -5.79 11.84 2.11
N ASP A 207 -4.51 12.18 2.31
CA ASP A 207 -3.81 13.12 1.44
C ASP A 207 -3.32 12.42 0.18
N GLU A 208 -3.59 13.02 -0.97
CA GLU A 208 -3.38 12.41 -2.27
C GLU A 208 -4.15 11.08 -2.40
N VAL A 209 -5.47 11.17 -2.30
CA VAL A 209 -6.39 10.01 -2.22
C VAL A 209 -6.30 9.07 -3.43
N ASP A 210 -5.95 9.56 -4.60
CA ASP A 210 -5.88 8.80 -5.84
C ASP A 210 -4.75 7.75 -5.88
N PRO A 211 -3.47 7.99 -5.49
CA PRO A 211 -2.51 6.89 -5.41
C PRO A 211 -2.87 5.86 -4.36
N ILE A 212 -3.35 6.31 -3.21
CA ILE A 212 -3.62 5.41 -2.09
C ILE A 212 -4.81 4.49 -2.37
N LEU A 213 -5.93 5.07 -2.83
CA LEU A 213 -7.18 4.33 -3.01
C LEU A 213 -7.38 3.74 -4.42
N ILE A 214 -6.61 4.18 -5.42
CA ILE A 214 -6.71 3.68 -6.80
C ILE A 214 -5.44 2.93 -7.21
N ASP A 215 -4.26 3.61 -7.21
CA ASP A 215 -3.04 3.01 -7.78
C ASP A 215 -2.48 1.89 -6.91
N GLU A 216 -2.24 2.15 -5.64
CA GLU A 216 -1.71 1.17 -4.68
C GLU A 216 -2.76 0.11 -4.30
N ALA A 217 -4.05 0.39 -4.51
CA ALA A 217 -5.14 -0.51 -4.18
C ALA A 217 -5.27 -1.72 -5.14
N ARG A 218 -4.34 -1.92 -6.05
CA ARG A 218 -4.24 -3.12 -6.91
C ARG A 218 -3.68 -4.33 -6.17
N THR A 219 -2.82 -4.11 -5.19
CA THR A 219 -2.16 -5.17 -4.43
C THR A 219 -2.58 -5.08 -2.96
N PRO A 220 -2.95 -6.21 -2.33
CA PRO A 220 -3.27 -6.22 -0.91
C PRO A 220 -2.01 -6.01 -0.06
N LEU A 221 -2.21 -5.60 1.18
CA LEU A 221 -1.20 -5.67 2.23
C LEU A 221 -1.10 -7.12 2.70
N ILE A 222 0.11 -7.66 2.76
CA ILE A 222 0.35 -9.06 3.11
C ILE A 222 1.46 -9.12 4.17
N ILE A 223 1.18 -9.80 5.27
CA ILE A 223 2.21 -10.27 6.19
C ILE A 223 2.50 -11.73 5.85
N SER A 224 3.75 -12.03 5.54
CA SER A 224 4.17 -13.38 5.17
C SER A 224 5.18 -13.96 6.14
N GLY A 225 5.19 -15.29 6.25
CA GLY A 225 6.20 -16.09 6.96
C GLY A 225 6.93 -17.01 5.99
N GLN A 226 7.98 -17.67 6.47
CA GLN A 226 8.71 -18.66 5.67
C GLN A 226 7.84 -19.89 5.39
N GLY A 227 7.69 -20.23 4.12
CA GLY A 227 7.09 -21.47 3.66
C GLY A 227 8.09 -22.63 3.64
N ASP A 228 7.59 -23.84 3.41
CA ASP A 228 8.38 -25.07 3.43
C ASP A 228 8.78 -25.58 2.03
N GLU A 229 8.30 -24.93 0.94
CA GLU A 229 8.48 -25.42 -0.43
C GLU A 229 9.91 -25.28 -0.97
N SER A 230 10.28 -26.22 -1.86
CA SER A 230 11.59 -26.33 -2.46
C SER A 230 11.81 -25.31 -3.58
N THR A 231 12.99 -24.68 -3.63
CA THR A 231 13.39 -23.72 -4.67
C THR A 231 13.85 -24.36 -5.97
N ASP A 232 14.03 -25.68 -6.02
CA ASP A 232 14.62 -26.38 -7.17
C ASP A 232 13.72 -26.37 -8.41
N LEU A 233 12.40 -26.37 -8.25
CA LEU A 233 11.45 -26.37 -9.37
C LEU A 233 11.52 -25.06 -10.16
N TYR A 234 11.75 -23.92 -9.50
CA TYR A 234 11.90 -22.63 -10.18
C TYR A 234 13.08 -22.60 -11.12
N ARG A 235 14.24 -23.12 -10.69
CA ARG A 235 15.43 -23.20 -11.54
C ARG A 235 15.24 -24.15 -12.73
N ARG A 236 14.59 -25.29 -12.51
CA ARG A 236 14.29 -26.25 -13.57
C ARG A 236 13.29 -25.69 -14.58
N ALA A 237 12.27 -24.95 -14.13
CA ALA A 237 11.32 -24.28 -14.99
C ALA A 237 11.97 -23.15 -15.79
N ASP A 238 12.87 -22.37 -15.17
CA ASP A 238 13.65 -21.34 -15.83
C ASP A 238 14.57 -21.92 -16.91
N ASP A 239 15.35 -22.97 -16.60
CA ASP A 239 16.21 -23.68 -17.54
C ASP A 239 15.43 -24.23 -18.74
N PHE A 240 14.18 -24.65 -18.54
CA PHE A 240 13.31 -25.11 -19.61
C PHE A 240 12.82 -23.95 -20.47
N VAL A 241 12.22 -22.93 -19.85
CA VAL A 241 11.58 -21.80 -20.56
C VAL A 241 12.60 -20.96 -21.33
N SER A 242 13.82 -20.79 -20.79
CA SER A 242 14.90 -20.03 -21.45
C SER A 242 15.27 -20.55 -22.83
N ARG A 243 14.96 -21.83 -23.14
CA ARG A 243 15.27 -22.52 -24.43
C ARG A 243 14.09 -22.47 -25.41
N LEU A 244 12.94 -21.98 -24.99
CA LEU A 244 11.73 -21.95 -25.81
C LEU A 244 11.73 -20.76 -26.76
N LYS A 245 11.14 -20.96 -27.94
CA LYS A 245 10.93 -19.90 -28.94
C LYS A 245 9.65 -19.13 -28.63
N LYS A 246 9.77 -17.84 -28.39
CA LYS A 246 8.62 -16.96 -28.11
C LYS A 246 8.09 -16.27 -29.37
N LEU A 247 6.78 -16.08 -29.42
CA LEU A 247 6.08 -15.17 -30.32
C LEU A 247 5.44 -14.07 -29.48
N VAL A 248 5.65 -12.82 -29.85
CA VAL A 248 5.02 -11.66 -29.18
C VAL A 248 3.95 -11.09 -30.10
N VAL A 249 2.74 -10.99 -29.60
CA VAL A 249 1.59 -10.43 -30.33
C VAL A 249 0.96 -9.29 -29.53
N ALA A 250 0.37 -8.33 -30.20
CA ALA A 250 -0.28 -7.21 -29.54
C ALA A 250 -1.54 -7.65 -28.79
N SER A 251 -2.28 -8.58 -29.35
CA SER A 251 -3.44 -9.26 -28.76
C SER A 251 -3.63 -10.59 -29.45
N VAL A 252 -3.97 -11.64 -28.71
CA VAL A 252 -4.36 -12.95 -29.27
C VAL A 252 -5.85 -12.89 -29.56
N ASP A 253 -6.25 -13.02 -30.84
CA ASP A 253 -7.64 -13.26 -31.18
C ASP A 253 -7.94 -14.75 -30.98
N GLU A 254 -9.13 -15.09 -30.46
CA GLU A 254 -9.57 -16.49 -30.20
C GLU A 254 -9.44 -17.44 -31.40
N LYS A 255 -9.37 -16.89 -32.61
CA LYS A 255 -9.18 -17.65 -33.86
C LYS A 255 -7.74 -18.03 -34.16
N GLU A 256 -6.76 -17.36 -33.52
CA GLU A 256 -5.32 -17.64 -33.73
C GLU A 256 -4.81 -18.70 -32.74
N GLU A 257 -5.49 -18.92 -31.60
CA GLU A 257 -5.11 -19.97 -30.64
C GLU A 257 -5.28 -21.39 -31.17
N GLU A 258 -6.17 -21.59 -32.15
CA GLU A 258 -6.47 -22.91 -32.73
C GLU A 258 -5.61 -23.25 -33.98
N SER A 259 -4.73 -22.39 -34.46
CA SER A 259 -3.91 -22.68 -35.62
C SER A 259 -2.70 -23.52 -35.25
N ASP A 260 -2.69 -24.80 -35.66
CA ASP A 260 -1.57 -25.74 -35.53
C ASP A 260 -0.28 -25.30 -36.24
N ASP A 261 -0.30 -24.19 -36.96
CA ASP A 261 0.82 -23.66 -37.80
C ASP A 261 1.68 -22.59 -37.11
N ILE A 262 1.52 -22.33 -35.79
CA ILE A 262 2.32 -21.31 -35.10
C ILE A 262 3.74 -21.86 -34.85
N ASP A 263 4.73 -21.29 -35.55
CA ASP A 263 6.16 -21.63 -35.37
C ASP A 263 6.77 -20.99 -34.08
N ALA A 264 6.12 -21.19 -32.94
CA ALA A 264 6.55 -20.77 -31.64
C ALA A 264 6.20 -21.80 -30.58
N ASP A 265 6.90 -21.79 -29.45
CA ASP A 265 6.67 -22.69 -28.32
C ASP A 265 5.75 -22.04 -27.29
N TYR A 266 5.74 -20.71 -27.21
CA TYR A 266 4.79 -19.95 -26.40
C TYR A 266 4.49 -18.60 -27.01
N ILE A 267 3.31 -18.08 -26.68
CA ILE A 267 2.80 -16.78 -27.13
C ILE A 267 2.76 -15.82 -25.96
N VAL A 268 3.20 -14.59 -26.19
CA VAL A 268 3.10 -13.47 -25.26
C VAL A 268 2.11 -12.47 -25.80
N ASP A 269 1.00 -12.27 -25.10
CA ASP A 269 0.03 -11.21 -25.37
C ASP A 269 0.41 -9.96 -24.58
N GLU A 270 0.89 -8.93 -25.26
CA GLU A 270 1.31 -7.68 -24.64
C GLU A 270 0.14 -6.91 -24.01
N LYS A 271 -1.03 -6.95 -24.64
CA LYS A 271 -2.24 -6.26 -24.18
C LYS A 271 -2.85 -6.92 -22.93
N ALA A 272 -2.89 -8.27 -22.91
CA ALA A 272 -3.35 -9.04 -21.76
C ALA A 272 -2.27 -9.20 -20.68
N ARG A 273 -0.98 -8.96 -20.99
CA ARG A 273 0.18 -9.23 -20.13
C ARG A 273 0.22 -10.69 -19.68
N THR A 274 -0.05 -11.61 -20.60
CA THR A 274 -0.05 -13.06 -20.38
C THR A 274 0.97 -13.76 -21.27
N ALA A 275 1.41 -14.94 -20.83
CA ALA A 275 2.28 -15.81 -21.62
C ALA A 275 1.75 -17.23 -21.49
N THR A 276 1.47 -17.90 -22.63
CA THR A 276 0.84 -19.23 -22.70
C THR A 276 1.63 -20.16 -23.62
N LEU A 277 1.75 -21.43 -23.23
CA LEU A 277 2.34 -22.46 -24.09
C LEU A 277 1.43 -22.74 -25.29
N THR A 278 2.02 -22.96 -26.45
CA THR A 278 1.35 -23.56 -27.61
C THR A 278 1.31 -25.09 -27.46
N ALA A 279 0.54 -25.79 -28.31
CA ALA A 279 0.55 -27.26 -28.34
C ALA A 279 1.97 -27.83 -28.48
N ARG A 280 2.82 -27.20 -29.30
CA ARG A 280 4.25 -27.55 -29.45
C ARG A 280 5.04 -27.30 -28.15
N GLY A 281 4.76 -26.24 -27.42
CA GLY A 281 5.39 -25.95 -26.15
C GLY A 281 4.99 -26.94 -25.05
N ILE A 282 3.73 -27.35 -25.01
CA ILE A 282 3.22 -28.39 -24.11
C ILE A 282 3.93 -29.73 -24.38
N ALA A 283 4.00 -30.17 -25.62
CA ALA A 283 4.69 -31.42 -26.00
C ALA A 283 6.18 -31.39 -25.61
N LYS A 284 6.87 -30.22 -25.72
CA LYS A 284 8.23 -30.05 -25.24
C LYS A 284 8.33 -30.10 -23.71
N ALA A 285 7.37 -29.54 -22.99
CA ALA A 285 7.34 -29.59 -21.53
C ALA A 285 7.14 -31.04 -21.05
N GLU A 286 6.21 -31.77 -21.61
CA GLU A 286 5.97 -33.19 -21.31
C GLU A 286 7.21 -34.04 -21.56
N ALA A 287 7.88 -33.83 -22.68
CA ALA A 287 9.14 -34.52 -22.98
C ALA A 287 10.28 -34.14 -22.04
N ALA A 288 10.42 -32.85 -21.68
CA ALA A 288 11.51 -32.36 -20.82
C ALA A 288 11.38 -32.82 -19.37
N PHE A 289 10.15 -32.95 -18.87
CA PHE A 289 9.86 -33.37 -17.50
C PHE A 289 9.41 -34.83 -17.38
N ASN A 290 9.40 -35.55 -18.50
CA ASN A 290 9.02 -36.98 -18.60
C ASN A 290 7.61 -37.25 -18.07
N LEU A 291 6.63 -36.47 -18.56
CA LEU A 291 5.21 -36.53 -18.20
C LEU A 291 4.38 -37.12 -19.35
N GLU A 292 3.29 -37.79 -19.02
CA GLU A 292 2.30 -38.25 -20.01
C GLU A 292 1.35 -37.11 -20.42
N ASN A 293 0.97 -36.26 -19.45
CA ASN A 293 0.08 -35.12 -19.68
C ASN A 293 0.37 -34.00 -18.66
N LEU A 294 0.72 -32.81 -19.14
CA LEU A 294 1.02 -31.66 -18.29
C LEU A 294 -0.24 -31.13 -17.55
N ALA A 295 -1.42 -31.36 -18.10
CA ALA A 295 -2.69 -30.89 -17.54
C ALA A 295 -3.24 -31.76 -16.40
N ASP A 296 -2.64 -32.90 -16.07
CA ASP A 296 -3.07 -33.76 -14.98
C ASP A 296 -2.92 -33.05 -13.62
N MET A 297 -3.85 -33.34 -12.70
CA MET A 297 -3.84 -32.71 -11.36
C MET A 297 -2.54 -32.95 -10.58
N GLU A 298 -1.91 -34.11 -10.77
CA GLU A 298 -0.62 -34.44 -10.15
C GLU A 298 0.51 -33.55 -10.62
N ASN A 299 0.40 -32.98 -11.83
CA ASN A 299 1.40 -32.10 -12.44
C ASN A 299 1.09 -30.60 -12.25
N SER A 300 0.03 -30.28 -11.51
CA SER A 300 -0.45 -28.89 -11.32
C SER A 300 0.64 -27.95 -10.74
N THR A 301 1.43 -28.44 -9.78
CA THR A 301 2.54 -27.68 -9.18
C THR A 301 3.61 -27.36 -10.23
N LEU A 302 4.01 -28.31 -11.03
CA LEU A 302 5.01 -28.10 -12.08
C LEU A 302 4.47 -27.18 -13.20
N SER A 303 3.22 -27.38 -13.62
CA SER A 303 2.53 -26.50 -14.56
C SER A 303 2.50 -25.05 -14.07
N HIS A 304 2.25 -24.86 -12.79
CA HIS A 304 2.30 -23.54 -12.16
C HIS A 304 3.69 -22.90 -12.27
N HIS A 305 4.76 -23.63 -11.92
CA HIS A 305 6.13 -23.13 -12.00
C HIS A 305 6.53 -22.77 -13.45
N ILE A 306 6.13 -23.60 -14.43
CA ILE A 306 6.37 -23.31 -15.84
C ILE A 306 5.64 -22.03 -16.26
N ASN A 307 4.39 -21.86 -15.86
CA ASN A 307 3.61 -20.65 -16.16
C ASN A 307 4.21 -19.39 -15.54
N GLN A 308 4.73 -19.46 -14.30
CA GLN A 308 5.43 -18.33 -13.69
C GLN A 308 6.76 -18.02 -14.39
N ALA A 309 7.50 -19.03 -14.82
CA ALA A 309 8.72 -18.83 -15.61
C ALA A 309 8.39 -18.20 -16.98
N LEU A 310 7.34 -18.63 -17.66
CA LEU A 310 6.86 -18.03 -18.92
C LEU A 310 6.50 -16.56 -18.73
N LYS A 311 5.79 -16.22 -17.64
CA LYS A 311 5.45 -14.84 -17.29
C LYS A 311 6.68 -14.01 -16.99
N ALA A 312 7.66 -14.57 -16.26
CA ALA A 312 8.92 -13.90 -15.96
C ALA A 312 9.72 -13.59 -17.24
N HIS A 313 9.83 -14.52 -18.19
CA HIS A 313 10.56 -14.35 -19.45
C HIS A 313 9.80 -13.57 -20.53
N GLY A 314 8.46 -13.75 -20.58
CA GLY A 314 7.62 -13.16 -21.61
C GLY A 314 7.20 -11.74 -21.31
N VAL A 315 6.74 -11.51 -20.09
CA VAL A 315 6.04 -10.27 -19.68
C VAL A 315 6.92 -9.35 -18.86
N MET A 316 7.68 -9.89 -17.89
CA MET A 316 8.44 -9.08 -16.94
C MET A 316 9.76 -8.57 -17.52
N ARG A 317 9.96 -7.27 -17.48
CA ARG A 317 11.10 -6.57 -18.09
C ARG A 317 12.00 -5.95 -17.01
N ARG A 318 13.29 -6.23 -17.10
CA ARG A 318 14.29 -5.60 -16.24
C ARG A 318 14.37 -4.09 -16.51
N ASP A 319 14.60 -3.30 -15.47
CA ASP A 319 14.67 -1.82 -15.48
C ASP A 319 13.33 -1.12 -15.84
N ILE A 320 12.25 -1.89 -15.99
CA ILE A 320 10.87 -1.40 -16.16
C ILE A 320 9.99 -1.90 -15.02
N ASP A 321 9.81 -3.23 -14.91
CA ASP A 321 8.96 -3.85 -13.89
C ASP A 321 9.74 -4.15 -12.59
N TYR A 322 11.06 -4.37 -12.70
CA TYR A 322 11.96 -4.63 -11.56
C TYR A 322 13.40 -4.22 -11.88
N VAL A 323 14.20 -4.04 -10.82
CA VAL A 323 15.66 -3.85 -10.93
C VAL A 323 16.38 -4.92 -10.11
N VAL A 324 17.62 -5.19 -10.50
CA VAL A 324 18.52 -6.08 -9.75
C VAL A 324 19.53 -5.21 -9.03
N LYS A 325 19.54 -5.22 -7.70
CA LYS A 325 20.46 -4.45 -6.87
C LYS A 325 20.96 -5.32 -5.72
N ASP A 326 22.27 -5.33 -5.49
CA ASP A 326 22.92 -6.08 -4.40
C ASP A 326 22.60 -7.59 -4.37
N GLY A 327 22.27 -8.19 -5.53
CA GLY A 327 21.89 -9.60 -5.65
C GLY A 327 20.43 -9.89 -5.27
N GLU A 328 19.60 -8.86 -5.13
CA GLU A 328 18.17 -8.97 -4.85
C GLU A 328 17.33 -8.34 -5.98
N ILE A 329 16.14 -8.90 -6.22
CA ILE A 329 15.15 -8.33 -7.11
C ILE A 329 14.33 -7.30 -6.33
N ILE A 330 14.24 -6.08 -6.86
CA ILE A 330 13.44 -5.00 -6.28
C ILE A 330 12.38 -4.59 -7.31
N ILE A 331 11.13 -4.60 -6.91
CA ILE A 331 10.01 -4.21 -7.77
C ILE A 331 10.09 -2.71 -8.04
N VAL A 332 9.81 -2.32 -9.28
CA VAL A 332 9.56 -0.93 -9.68
C VAL A 332 8.06 -0.75 -9.77
N ASP A 333 7.53 0.19 -9.03
CA ASP A 333 6.11 0.52 -9.11
C ASP A 333 5.77 1.13 -10.48
N GLU A 334 4.85 0.52 -11.17
CA GLU A 334 4.45 0.88 -12.54
C GLU A 334 3.91 2.32 -12.62
N PHE A 335 3.29 2.83 -11.55
CA PHE A 335 2.67 4.16 -11.53
C PHE A 335 3.61 5.25 -11.05
N THR A 336 4.34 4.99 -9.98
CA THR A 336 5.23 5.98 -9.37
C THR A 336 6.66 5.88 -9.89
N GLY A 337 7.03 4.77 -10.52
CA GLY A 337 8.41 4.46 -10.93
C GLY A 337 9.38 4.32 -9.76
N ARG A 338 8.87 4.16 -8.53
CA ARG A 338 9.68 4.03 -7.32
C ARG A 338 10.08 2.59 -7.07
N LEU A 339 11.22 2.41 -6.40
CA LEU A 339 11.66 1.11 -5.92
C LEU A 339 10.84 0.70 -4.71
N MET A 340 10.19 -0.44 -4.78
CA MET A 340 9.40 -1.02 -3.70
C MET A 340 10.27 -1.99 -2.90
N LEU A 341 11.07 -1.46 -1.99
CA LEU A 341 11.93 -2.26 -1.12
C LEU A 341 11.10 -3.18 -0.21
N GLY A 342 11.51 -4.44 -0.11
CA GLY A 342 10.85 -5.42 0.74
C GLY A 342 9.55 -6.00 0.19
N ARG A 343 8.99 -5.48 -0.91
CA ARG A 343 7.88 -6.12 -1.63
C ARG A 343 8.36 -7.22 -2.53
N ARG A 344 7.52 -8.25 -2.67
CA ARG A 344 7.74 -9.39 -3.57
C ARG A 344 6.49 -9.60 -4.41
N TYR A 345 6.67 -10.03 -5.66
CA TYR A 345 5.55 -10.53 -6.46
C TYR A 345 4.98 -11.79 -5.82
N SER A 346 3.67 -11.93 -5.84
CA SER A 346 2.94 -13.09 -5.33
C SER A 346 3.04 -14.30 -6.26
N GLU A 347 2.54 -15.43 -5.79
CA GLU A 347 2.32 -16.65 -6.59
C GLU A 347 3.60 -17.23 -7.21
N GLY A 348 4.75 -17.08 -6.57
CA GLY A 348 6.02 -17.60 -7.08
C GLY A 348 6.63 -16.81 -8.25
N LEU A 349 5.97 -15.73 -8.74
CA LEU A 349 6.52 -14.90 -9.81
C LEU A 349 7.85 -14.25 -9.41
N HIS A 350 7.99 -13.83 -8.16
CA HIS A 350 9.23 -13.25 -7.67
C HIS A 350 10.39 -14.24 -7.74
N GLN A 351 10.15 -15.48 -7.31
CA GLN A 351 11.11 -16.58 -7.39
C GLN A 351 11.44 -16.95 -8.83
N ALA A 352 10.45 -16.91 -9.74
CA ALA A 352 10.69 -17.12 -11.16
C ALA A 352 11.56 -16.00 -11.77
N ILE A 353 11.42 -14.75 -11.32
CA ILE A 353 12.30 -13.65 -11.73
C ILE A 353 13.69 -13.79 -11.09
N GLU A 354 13.79 -14.21 -9.82
CA GLU A 354 15.06 -14.52 -9.17
C GLU A 354 15.82 -15.61 -9.94
N ALA A 355 15.14 -16.67 -10.39
CA ALA A 355 15.71 -17.72 -11.22
C ALA A 355 16.17 -17.17 -12.58
N LYS A 356 15.35 -16.40 -13.28
CA LYS A 356 15.65 -15.74 -14.57
C LYS A 356 16.89 -14.86 -14.49
N GLU A 357 17.06 -14.09 -13.42
CA GLU A 357 18.20 -13.18 -13.23
C GLU A 357 19.40 -13.87 -12.57
N HIS A 358 19.33 -15.19 -12.34
CA HIS A 358 20.36 -16.01 -11.72
C HIS A 358 20.85 -15.50 -10.36
N VAL A 359 19.95 -14.90 -9.58
CA VAL A 359 20.17 -14.56 -8.17
C VAL A 359 19.72 -15.71 -7.26
N ASP A 360 20.00 -15.63 -5.96
CA ASP A 360 19.59 -16.67 -5.03
C ASP A 360 18.06 -16.71 -4.90
N VAL A 361 17.46 -17.81 -5.37
CA VAL A 361 16.02 -18.05 -5.27
C VAL A 361 15.65 -18.27 -3.80
N GLN A 362 14.86 -17.35 -3.26
CA GLN A 362 14.39 -17.43 -1.88
C GLN A 362 13.21 -18.41 -1.78
N LYS A 363 13.00 -18.98 -0.58
CA LYS A 363 11.84 -19.83 -0.32
C LYS A 363 10.53 -19.08 -0.55
N GLU A 364 9.48 -19.80 -0.94
CA GLU A 364 8.15 -19.25 -0.98
C GLU A 364 7.71 -18.75 0.39
N ASN A 365 6.93 -17.67 0.39
CA ASN A 365 6.38 -17.12 1.61
C ASN A 365 4.94 -17.59 1.77
N LYS A 366 4.61 -18.13 2.96
CA LYS A 366 3.22 -18.41 3.34
C LYS A 366 2.54 -17.12 3.80
N THR A 367 1.34 -16.85 3.30
CA THR A 367 0.54 -15.70 3.73
C THR A 367 -0.01 -15.93 5.13
N LEU A 368 0.35 -15.06 6.08
CA LEU A 368 -0.10 -15.11 7.46
C LEU A 368 -1.33 -14.25 7.71
N ALA A 369 -1.35 -13.06 7.12
CA ALA A 369 -2.47 -12.13 7.17
C ALA A 369 -2.47 -11.27 5.92
N THR A 370 -3.66 -10.90 5.45
CA THR A 370 -3.84 -10.06 4.28
C THR A 370 -5.07 -9.17 4.42
N ILE A 371 -5.01 -7.97 3.83
CA ILE A 371 -6.17 -7.09 3.64
C ILE A 371 -5.92 -6.21 2.42
N THR A 372 -6.96 -5.95 1.63
CA THR A 372 -6.89 -4.94 0.58
C THR A 372 -6.98 -3.53 1.16
N PHE A 373 -6.38 -2.53 0.49
CA PHE A 373 -6.54 -1.13 0.90
C PHE A 373 -8.00 -0.72 0.92
N GLN A 374 -8.78 -1.21 -0.05
CA GLN A 374 -10.22 -0.95 -0.12
C GLN A 374 -10.91 -1.36 1.18
N ASN A 375 -10.69 -2.59 1.63
CA ASN A 375 -11.32 -3.11 2.84
C ASN A 375 -10.76 -2.47 4.11
N TYR A 376 -9.46 -2.12 4.12
CA TYR A 376 -8.87 -1.40 5.24
C TYR A 376 -9.51 -0.01 5.44
N PHE A 377 -9.58 0.80 4.37
CA PHE A 377 -10.18 2.14 4.49
C PHE A 377 -11.70 2.15 4.69
N ARG A 378 -12.39 1.07 4.35
CA ARG A 378 -13.81 0.88 4.70
C ARG A 378 -14.07 0.61 6.19
N LEU A 379 -13.03 0.34 6.98
CA LEU A 379 -13.16 0.20 8.44
C LEU A 379 -13.42 1.54 9.13
N TYR A 380 -13.04 2.65 8.51
CA TYR A 380 -13.27 3.97 9.09
C TYR A 380 -14.73 4.35 9.08
N GLY A 381 -15.23 4.81 10.23
CA GLY A 381 -16.60 5.32 10.36
C GLY A 381 -16.86 6.54 9.48
N LYS A 382 -15.83 7.37 9.28
CA LYS A 382 -15.83 8.49 8.33
C LYS A 382 -14.52 8.50 7.53
N LEU A 383 -14.63 8.57 6.21
CA LEU A 383 -13.51 8.65 5.28
C LEU A 383 -13.63 9.91 4.44
N SER A 384 -12.54 10.62 4.27
CA SER A 384 -12.44 11.75 3.34
C SER A 384 -11.08 11.77 2.66
N GLY A 385 -10.94 12.55 1.60
CA GLY A 385 -9.67 12.64 0.93
C GLY A 385 -9.53 13.90 0.08
N MET A 386 -8.31 14.18 -0.33
CA MET A 386 -8.00 15.33 -1.17
C MET A 386 -6.97 14.97 -2.24
N THR A 387 -7.14 15.52 -3.42
CA THR A 387 -6.21 15.39 -4.54
C THR A 387 -6.48 16.49 -5.57
N GLY A 388 -5.64 16.62 -6.60
CA GLY A 388 -5.86 17.54 -7.73
C GLY A 388 -6.57 16.91 -8.93
N THR A 389 -6.93 15.63 -8.89
CA THR A 389 -7.30 14.83 -10.08
C THR A 389 -8.29 13.69 -9.84
N ALA A 390 -9.21 13.84 -8.88
CA ALA A 390 -10.15 12.75 -8.53
C ALA A 390 -11.28 12.56 -9.55
N LEU A 391 -11.72 13.62 -10.21
CA LEU A 391 -12.94 13.62 -11.04
C LEU A 391 -12.90 12.61 -12.20
N THR A 392 -11.71 12.27 -12.68
CA THR A 392 -11.55 11.25 -13.74
C THR A 392 -11.94 9.85 -13.28
N GLU A 393 -11.83 9.57 -11.99
CA GLU A 393 -12.10 8.27 -11.34
C GLU A 393 -13.34 8.33 -10.42
N GLN A 394 -14.26 9.26 -10.68
CA GLN A 394 -15.44 9.49 -9.84
C GLN A 394 -16.29 8.24 -9.65
N GLU A 395 -16.48 7.45 -10.70
CA GLU A 395 -17.27 6.22 -10.66
C GLU A 395 -16.66 5.19 -9.70
N GLU A 396 -15.34 5.08 -9.68
CA GLU A 396 -14.62 4.17 -8.79
C GLU A 396 -14.71 4.62 -7.33
N PHE A 397 -14.44 5.90 -7.04
CA PHE A 397 -14.57 6.42 -5.68
C PHE A 397 -15.99 6.25 -5.12
N GLN A 398 -17.00 6.47 -5.94
CA GLN A 398 -18.39 6.33 -5.51
C GLN A 398 -18.80 4.87 -5.32
N SER A 399 -18.41 3.97 -6.24
CA SER A 399 -18.85 2.56 -6.20
C SER A 399 -18.11 1.73 -5.15
N ILE A 400 -16.82 2.01 -4.89
CA ILE A 400 -15.99 1.24 -3.97
C ILE A 400 -16.03 1.83 -2.55
N TYR A 401 -15.86 3.15 -2.43
CA TYR A 401 -15.69 3.82 -1.14
C TYR A 401 -16.89 4.67 -0.70
N ALA A 402 -17.93 4.74 -1.50
CA ALA A 402 -19.08 5.65 -1.31
C ALA A 402 -18.67 7.13 -1.18
N LEU A 403 -17.52 7.52 -1.74
CA LEU A 403 -16.99 8.88 -1.68
C LEU A 403 -17.48 9.71 -2.86
N ASP A 404 -18.06 10.87 -2.56
CA ASP A 404 -18.45 11.88 -3.55
C ASP A 404 -17.34 12.93 -3.72
N ILE A 405 -17.24 13.50 -4.91
CA ILE A 405 -16.18 14.45 -5.26
C ILE A 405 -16.78 15.84 -5.43
N VAL A 406 -16.13 16.83 -4.82
CA VAL A 406 -16.43 18.26 -5.03
C VAL A 406 -15.18 18.94 -5.56
N GLU A 407 -15.28 19.49 -6.76
CA GLU A 407 -14.22 20.31 -7.35
C GLU A 407 -14.25 21.72 -6.70
N ILE A 408 -13.14 22.06 -6.02
CA ILE A 408 -12.99 23.34 -5.33
C ILE A 408 -12.36 24.35 -6.30
N PRO A 409 -12.91 25.57 -6.43
CA PRO A 409 -12.30 26.59 -7.27
C PRO A 409 -10.90 26.98 -6.78
N THR A 410 -10.02 27.38 -7.69
CA THR A 410 -8.67 27.85 -7.35
C THR A 410 -8.71 29.24 -6.73
N ASN A 411 -7.80 29.53 -5.81
CA ASN A 411 -7.68 30.84 -5.17
C ASN A 411 -7.36 31.96 -6.18
N LYS A 412 -6.50 31.65 -7.16
CA LYS A 412 -6.22 32.52 -8.31
C LYS A 412 -6.52 31.78 -9.61
N PRO A 413 -6.98 32.49 -10.66
CA PRO A 413 -7.24 31.86 -11.96
C PRO A 413 -6.01 31.11 -12.49
N VAL A 414 -6.22 29.93 -13.07
CA VAL A 414 -5.15 29.21 -13.79
C VAL A 414 -4.97 29.86 -15.15
N ILE A 415 -3.79 30.46 -15.39
CA ILE A 415 -3.43 31.11 -16.65
C ILE A 415 -2.48 30.25 -17.51
N ARG A 416 -2.18 29.02 -17.07
CA ARG A 416 -1.38 28.05 -17.84
C ARG A 416 -2.04 27.78 -19.20
N ILE A 417 -1.22 27.66 -20.25
CA ILE A 417 -1.65 27.32 -21.60
C ILE A 417 -1.39 25.84 -21.83
N ASP A 418 -2.45 25.05 -21.91
CA ASP A 418 -2.38 23.63 -22.27
C ASP A 418 -2.55 23.50 -23.80
N ARG A 419 -1.43 23.24 -24.52
CA ARG A 419 -1.43 23.10 -25.99
C ARG A 419 -1.94 21.72 -26.39
N ASN A 420 -2.45 21.63 -27.62
CA ASN A 420 -2.84 20.36 -28.23
C ASN A 420 -1.63 19.42 -28.35
N ASP A 421 -1.91 18.13 -28.27
CA ASP A 421 -0.90 17.09 -28.50
C ASP A 421 -0.36 17.15 -29.93
N VAL A 422 0.90 16.79 -30.10
CA VAL A 422 1.55 16.68 -31.40
C VAL A 422 1.88 15.23 -31.66
N VAL A 423 1.39 14.68 -32.76
CA VAL A 423 1.60 13.28 -33.11
C VAL A 423 2.54 13.16 -34.30
N TYR A 424 3.55 12.33 -34.17
CA TYR A 424 4.52 11.99 -35.21
C TYR A 424 4.32 10.56 -35.69
N LYS A 425 4.75 10.29 -36.92
CA LYS A 425 4.62 8.95 -37.53
C LYS A 425 5.41 7.89 -36.77
N ASN A 426 6.63 8.23 -36.32
CA ASN A 426 7.50 7.30 -35.63
C ASN A 426 8.27 7.99 -34.47
N GLN A 427 8.98 7.16 -33.70
CA GLN A 427 9.78 7.59 -32.54
C GLN A 427 10.86 8.60 -32.94
N ALA A 428 11.53 8.39 -34.07
CA ALA A 428 12.67 9.24 -34.49
C ALA A 428 12.25 10.69 -34.76
N GLY A 429 11.11 10.91 -35.44
CA GLY A 429 10.53 12.26 -35.67
C GLY A 429 10.12 12.91 -34.34
N LYS A 430 9.45 12.18 -33.46
CA LYS A 430 9.09 12.64 -32.12
C LYS A 430 10.32 13.09 -31.32
N ASP A 431 11.37 12.28 -31.28
CA ASP A 431 12.58 12.57 -30.50
C ASP A 431 13.29 13.83 -30.98
N ARG A 432 13.40 14.02 -32.34
CA ARG A 432 13.95 15.28 -32.90
C ARG A 432 13.15 16.50 -32.46
N ALA A 433 11.84 16.40 -32.49
CA ALA A 433 10.95 17.52 -32.11
C ALA A 433 11.04 17.82 -30.59
N ILE A 434 11.13 16.80 -29.74
CA ILE A 434 11.35 16.96 -28.29
C ILE A 434 12.66 17.71 -28.03
N ILE A 435 13.77 17.32 -28.67
CA ILE A 435 15.07 17.96 -28.50
C ILE A 435 15.05 19.42 -28.97
N GLU A 436 14.41 19.70 -30.12
CA GLU A 436 14.28 21.08 -30.65
C GLU A 436 13.45 21.95 -29.70
N GLN A 437 12.33 21.43 -29.17
CA GLN A 437 11.51 22.18 -28.22
C GLN A 437 12.30 22.49 -26.93
N ILE A 438 13.05 21.50 -26.38
CA ILE A 438 13.88 21.72 -25.19
C ILE A 438 14.95 22.77 -25.45
N LYS A 439 15.61 22.75 -26.61
CA LYS A 439 16.60 23.78 -26.99
C LYS A 439 15.99 25.15 -27.10
N ALA A 440 14.80 25.26 -27.70
CA ALA A 440 14.07 26.52 -27.83
C ALA A 440 13.72 27.13 -26.46
N CYS A 441 13.24 26.31 -25.53
CA CYS A 441 12.96 26.74 -24.16
C CYS A 441 14.24 27.13 -23.41
N TYR A 442 15.30 26.32 -23.52
CA TYR A 442 16.60 26.61 -22.91
C TYR A 442 17.18 27.95 -23.39
N ALA A 443 17.16 28.20 -24.70
CA ALA A 443 17.63 29.46 -25.28
C ALA A 443 16.83 30.68 -24.81
N LYS A 444 15.53 30.48 -24.52
CA LYS A 444 14.64 31.52 -23.97
C LYS A 444 14.83 31.71 -22.46
N GLY A 445 15.53 30.81 -21.80
CA GLY A 445 15.65 30.79 -20.34
C GLY A 445 14.40 30.21 -19.64
N GLN A 446 13.49 29.59 -20.36
CA GLN A 446 12.30 28.96 -19.83
C GLN A 446 12.65 27.56 -19.24
N PRO A 447 12.38 27.28 -17.95
CA PRO A 447 12.63 25.96 -17.40
C PRO A 447 11.69 24.92 -18.01
N VAL A 448 12.20 23.70 -18.21
CA VAL A 448 11.47 22.57 -18.80
C VAL A 448 11.48 21.36 -17.88
N LEU A 449 10.31 20.82 -17.59
CA LEU A 449 10.16 19.51 -16.96
C LEU A 449 9.69 18.51 -18.03
N VAL A 450 10.55 17.55 -18.33
CA VAL A 450 10.30 16.48 -19.30
C VAL A 450 9.76 15.26 -18.56
N GLY A 451 8.49 14.92 -18.77
CA GLY A 451 7.84 13.73 -18.21
C GLY A 451 8.04 12.51 -19.10
N THR A 452 8.55 11.41 -18.54
CA THR A 452 8.74 10.13 -19.22
C THR A 452 7.99 9.01 -18.49
N ILE A 453 7.57 7.96 -19.20
CA ILE A 453 6.81 6.85 -18.64
C ILE A 453 7.69 5.77 -17.97
N SER A 454 8.98 5.70 -18.33
CA SER A 454 9.90 4.69 -17.79
C SER A 454 11.31 5.24 -17.55
N ILE A 455 12.07 4.50 -16.73
CA ILE A 455 13.49 4.79 -16.47
C ILE A 455 14.30 4.71 -17.78
N GLU A 456 14.05 3.69 -18.60
CA GLU A 456 14.69 3.50 -19.89
C GLU A 456 14.51 4.71 -20.81
N LYS A 457 13.26 5.20 -20.94
CA LYS A 457 12.96 6.39 -21.74
C LYS A 457 13.65 7.65 -21.19
N SER A 458 13.73 7.79 -19.86
CA SER A 458 14.43 8.92 -19.23
C SER A 458 15.92 8.92 -19.53
N GLU A 459 16.58 7.76 -19.46
CA GLU A 459 17.98 7.58 -19.77
C GLU A 459 18.25 7.76 -21.28
N TYR A 460 17.36 7.27 -22.12
CA TYR A 460 17.44 7.45 -23.58
C TYR A 460 17.39 8.94 -23.95
N ILE A 461 16.39 9.71 -23.47
CA ILE A 461 16.32 11.17 -23.76
C ILE A 461 17.52 11.89 -23.18
N SER A 462 17.97 11.53 -21.97
CA SER A 462 19.22 12.06 -21.39
C SER A 462 20.42 11.84 -22.31
N SER A 463 20.54 10.67 -22.91
CA SER A 463 21.64 10.38 -23.86
C SER A 463 21.59 11.26 -25.10
N LEU A 464 20.38 11.54 -25.61
CA LEU A 464 20.18 12.43 -26.75
C LEU A 464 20.55 13.88 -26.39
N LEU A 465 20.12 14.39 -25.24
CA LEU A 465 20.44 15.73 -24.78
C LEU A 465 21.94 15.93 -24.54
N ARG A 466 22.63 14.93 -23.99
CA ARG A 466 24.10 14.95 -23.81
C ARG A 466 24.81 15.08 -25.16
N LYS A 467 24.40 14.33 -26.18
CA LYS A 467 24.97 14.44 -27.55
C LYS A 467 24.77 15.84 -28.13
N GLN A 468 23.75 16.56 -27.72
CA GLN A 468 23.44 17.92 -28.19
C GLN A 468 24.01 19.02 -27.28
N GLY A 469 24.71 18.65 -26.18
CA GLY A 469 25.34 19.61 -25.27
C GLY A 469 24.38 20.41 -24.42
N VAL A 470 23.15 19.95 -24.19
CA VAL A 470 22.16 20.60 -23.33
C VAL A 470 22.37 20.13 -21.88
N PRO A 471 22.71 21.04 -20.93
CA PRO A 471 22.79 20.69 -19.52
C PRO A 471 21.43 20.28 -18.98
N HIS A 472 21.36 19.14 -18.29
CA HIS A 472 20.09 18.65 -17.72
C HIS A 472 20.33 17.79 -16.50
N SER A 473 19.31 17.65 -15.66
CA SER A 473 19.24 16.74 -14.53
C SER A 473 18.27 15.60 -14.81
N VAL A 474 18.59 14.38 -14.35
CA VAL A 474 17.72 13.21 -14.51
C VAL A 474 17.25 12.77 -13.14
N LEU A 475 15.96 12.60 -13.03
CA LEU A 475 15.26 12.14 -11.84
C LEU A 475 14.53 10.84 -12.14
N ASN A 476 15.05 9.74 -11.63
CA ASN A 476 14.45 8.42 -11.75
C ASN A 476 14.70 7.60 -10.48
N ALA A 477 14.09 6.43 -10.36
CA ALA A 477 14.16 5.58 -9.18
C ALA A 477 15.58 5.17 -8.77
N LYS A 478 16.57 5.23 -9.68
CA LYS A 478 17.99 4.93 -9.37
C LYS A 478 18.65 6.03 -8.50
N HIS A 479 18.07 7.25 -8.47
CA HIS A 479 18.61 8.43 -7.79
C HIS A 479 17.68 9.00 -6.73
N HIS A 480 16.93 8.15 -6.07
CA HIS A 480 15.86 8.50 -5.12
C HIS A 480 16.32 9.45 -3.99
N GLU A 481 17.52 9.26 -3.45
CA GLU A 481 18.07 10.11 -2.36
C GLU A 481 18.21 11.59 -2.75
N LYS A 482 18.34 11.89 -4.05
CA LYS A 482 18.48 13.24 -4.59
C LYS A 482 17.19 13.82 -5.21
N GLU A 483 16.09 13.08 -5.09
CA GLU A 483 14.83 13.43 -5.72
C GLU A 483 14.34 14.83 -5.33
N ALA A 484 14.22 15.08 -4.03
CA ALA A 484 13.75 16.36 -3.51
C ALA A 484 14.66 17.53 -3.92
N GLU A 485 15.97 17.26 -3.99
CA GLU A 485 16.97 18.26 -4.41
C GLU A 485 16.80 18.68 -5.87
N ILE A 486 16.66 17.71 -6.77
CA ILE A 486 16.55 17.95 -8.22
C ILE A 486 15.23 18.66 -8.53
N VAL A 487 14.12 18.20 -7.93
CA VAL A 487 12.80 18.80 -8.14
C VAL A 487 12.75 20.23 -7.63
N ALA A 488 13.33 20.50 -6.47
CA ALA A 488 13.38 21.83 -5.89
C ALA A 488 14.06 22.86 -6.81
N GLN A 489 14.99 22.43 -7.65
CA GLN A 489 15.73 23.29 -8.57
C GLN A 489 15.18 23.27 -10.02
N ALA A 490 14.15 22.47 -10.31
CA ALA A 490 13.57 22.34 -11.66
C ALA A 490 12.92 23.65 -12.16
N GLY A 491 12.62 24.59 -11.26
CA GLY A 491 12.05 25.90 -11.61
C GLY A 491 13.07 27.01 -11.88
N LYS A 492 14.39 26.74 -11.83
CA LYS A 492 15.45 27.73 -12.13
C LYS A 492 15.43 28.18 -13.59
N LEU A 493 15.96 29.37 -13.86
CA LEU A 493 16.09 29.92 -15.20
C LEU A 493 16.86 28.94 -16.12
N GLY A 494 16.23 28.51 -17.22
CA GLY A 494 16.81 27.58 -18.19
C GLY A 494 17.08 26.18 -17.67
N ALA A 495 16.56 25.76 -16.51
CA ALA A 495 16.71 24.42 -16.02
C ALA A 495 16.01 23.40 -16.93
N VAL A 496 16.68 22.27 -17.22
CA VAL A 496 16.08 21.14 -17.94
C VAL A 496 16.11 19.93 -17.00
N THR A 497 14.95 19.45 -16.64
CA THR A 497 14.81 18.29 -15.73
C THR A 497 14.02 17.19 -16.41
N ILE A 498 14.60 16.00 -16.51
CA ILE A 498 13.91 14.79 -16.98
C ILE A 498 13.43 14.05 -15.74
N ALA A 499 12.14 13.78 -15.66
CA ALA A 499 11.56 13.05 -14.55
C ALA A 499 10.73 11.85 -15.05
N THR A 500 10.92 10.69 -14.44
CA THR A 500 9.97 9.60 -14.60
C THR A 500 8.66 9.96 -13.90
N ASN A 501 7.60 9.30 -14.32
CA ASN A 501 6.26 9.47 -13.81
C ASN A 501 6.28 9.63 -12.28
N MET A 502 5.54 10.58 -11.72
CA MET A 502 5.37 10.80 -10.28
C MET A 502 6.62 11.20 -9.48
N ALA A 503 7.83 11.21 -10.04
CA ALA A 503 9.01 11.68 -9.33
C ALA A 503 8.80 13.14 -8.85
N GLY A 504 9.11 13.40 -7.58
CA GLY A 504 8.88 14.70 -6.93
C GLY A 504 7.41 14.97 -6.58
N ARG A 505 6.53 13.96 -6.49
CA ARG A 505 5.16 14.15 -5.99
C ARG A 505 5.19 14.63 -4.53
N GLY A 506 4.30 15.55 -4.16
CA GLY A 506 4.31 16.20 -2.85
C GLY A 506 5.36 17.29 -2.67
N THR A 507 6.22 17.53 -3.68
CA THR A 507 7.22 18.63 -3.67
C THR A 507 6.78 19.72 -4.65
N ASP A 508 6.81 20.96 -4.19
CA ASP A 508 6.50 22.11 -5.02
C ASP A 508 7.69 22.53 -5.88
N ILE A 509 7.45 22.80 -7.15
CA ILE A 509 8.43 23.40 -8.07
C ILE A 509 8.24 24.92 -8.02
N MET A 510 9.15 25.59 -7.33
CA MET A 510 9.14 27.05 -7.19
C MET A 510 9.86 27.69 -8.38
N LEU A 511 9.23 28.68 -9.03
CA LEU A 511 9.89 29.45 -10.09
C LEU A 511 11.08 30.23 -9.51
N GLY A 512 12.23 30.16 -10.18
CA GLY A 512 13.49 30.74 -9.73
C GLY A 512 14.31 29.80 -8.83
N GLY A 513 13.79 28.65 -8.45
CA GLY A 513 14.43 27.66 -7.57
C GLY A 513 13.98 27.75 -6.11
N ASN A 514 14.29 26.74 -5.33
CA ASN A 514 13.91 26.63 -3.93
C ASN A 514 15.01 27.17 -3.02
N PRO A 515 14.79 28.30 -2.30
CA PRO A 515 15.78 28.89 -1.41
C PRO A 515 16.08 28.01 -0.19
N GLU A 516 15.09 27.24 0.29
CA GLU A 516 15.25 26.32 1.42
C GLU A 516 16.29 25.24 1.14
N TYR A 517 16.22 24.66 -0.06
CA TYR A 517 17.18 23.67 -0.47
C TYR A 517 18.61 24.23 -0.55
N LEU A 518 18.76 25.45 -1.09
CA LEU A 518 20.06 26.10 -1.18
C LEU A 518 20.62 26.36 0.21
N ALA A 519 19.80 26.82 1.16
CA ALA A 519 20.20 27.04 2.55
C ALA A 519 20.63 25.73 3.23
N LYS A 520 19.89 24.60 3.02
CA LYS A 520 20.30 23.27 3.51
C LYS A 520 21.64 22.81 2.92
N SER A 521 21.88 23.09 1.64
CA SER A 521 23.17 22.80 1.02
C SER A 521 24.32 23.59 1.64
N ASP A 522 24.07 24.84 2.04
CA ASP A 522 25.08 25.65 2.71
C ASP A 522 25.38 25.13 4.13
N LEU A 523 24.37 24.64 4.85
CA LEU A 523 24.60 23.99 6.16
C LEU A 523 25.45 22.72 6.01
N ARG A 524 25.20 21.89 5.01
CA ARG A 524 26.05 20.72 4.69
C ARG A 524 27.50 21.13 4.44
N ARG A 525 27.73 22.20 3.68
CA ARG A 525 29.06 22.75 3.44
C ARG A 525 29.70 23.31 4.70
N ALA A 526 28.90 23.82 5.63
CA ALA A 526 29.38 24.28 6.94
C ALA A 526 29.72 23.12 7.90
N GLY A 527 29.42 21.86 7.51
CA GLY A 527 29.83 20.66 8.25
C GLY A 527 28.77 20.09 9.20
N TYR A 528 27.53 20.59 9.15
CA TYR A 528 26.42 19.99 9.89
C TYR A 528 26.00 18.65 9.26
N ASP A 529 25.69 17.67 10.12
CA ASP A 529 25.14 16.38 9.67
C ASP A 529 23.66 16.48 9.29
N GLU A 530 23.15 15.44 8.60
CA GLU A 530 21.77 15.44 8.09
C GLU A 530 20.73 15.48 9.22
N ASP A 531 21.01 14.88 10.37
CA ASP A 531 20.10 14.87 11.52
C ASP A 531 19.99 16.29 12.10
N THR A 532 21.11 16.98 12.31
CA THR A 532 21.14 18.38 12.75
C THR A 532 20.46 19.31 11.73
N ILE A 533 20.68 19.10 10.42
CA ILE A 533 20.02 19.89 9.37
C ILE A 533 18.51 19.65 9.38
N SER A 534 18.09 18.41 9.54
CA SER A 534 16.67 18.06 9.64
C SER A 534 16.01 18.76 10.82
N GLU A 535 16.62 18.70 12.00
CA GLU A 535 16.11 19.37 13.20
C GLU A 535 16.20 20.91 13.12
N ALA A 536 17.25 21.46 12.53
CA ALA A 536 17.39 22.90 12.33
C ALA A 536 16.35 23.48 11.37
N THR A 537 15.98 22.71 10.35
CA THR A 537 14.94 23.08 9.35
C THR A 537 13.56 22.61 9.76
N GLY A 538 13.47 21.67 10.71
CA GLY A 538 12.23 21.22 11.31
C GLY A 538 11.56 22.30 12.16
N TYR A 539 10.32 21.99 12.54
CA TYR A 539 9.50 22.91 13.33
C TYR A 539 9.43 22.52 14.82
N ALA A 540 10.12 21.46 15.23
CA ALA A 540 10.16 21.03 16.64
C ALA A 540 10.83 22.07 17.53
N GLU A 541 10.34 22.22 18.76
CA GLU A 541 11.02 23.03 19.76
C GLU A 541 12.24 22.27 20.29
N THR A 542 13.38 22.96 20.44
CA THR A 542 14.62 22.37 20.93
C THR A 542 15.38 23.38 21.79
N GLU A 543 16.11 22.88 22.80
CA GLU A 543 17.03 23.64 23.64
C GLU A 543 18.50 23.34 23.29
N ASP A 544 18.77 22.49 22.28
CA ASP A 544 20.13 22.15 21.87
C ASP A 544 20.79 23.34 21.15
N GLU A 545 21.90 23.83 21.72
CA GLU A 545 22.63 25.00 21.23
C GLU A 545 23.11 24.81 19.79
N THR A 546 23.53 23.58 19.40
CA THR A 546 24.04 23.27 18.06
C THR A 546 22.90 23.40 17.04
N ILE A 547 21.72 22.91 17.39
CA ILE A 547 20.52 22.99 16.53
C ILE A 547 20.04 24.44 16.42
N LEU A 548 20.11 25.22 17.54
CA LEU A 548 19.74 26.64 17.53
C LEU A 548 20.68 27.48 16.67
N GLU A 549 22.00 27.20 16.73
CA GLU A 549 22.98 27.84 15.86
C GLU A 549 22.74 27.51 14.38
N ALA A 550 22.57 26.22 14.07
CA ALA A 550 22.24 25.74 12.73
C ALA A 550 20.94 26.39 12.21
N ARG A 551 19.91 26.53 13.06
CA ARG A 551 18.65 27.20 12.75
C ARG A 551 18.80 28.67 12.47
N SER A 552 19.69 29.38 13.20
CA SER A 552 20.00 30.79 12.97
C SER A 552 20.70 30.97 11.61
N LEU A 553 21.72 30.15 11.35
CA LEU A 553 22.44 30.15 10.08
C LEU A 553 21.50 29.79 8.88
N PHE A 554 20.61 28.81 9.10
CA PHE A 554 19.61 28.46 8.10
C PHE A 554 18.71 29.64 7.73
N ARG A 555 18.20 30.37 8.72
CA ARG A 555 17.35 31.54 8.49
C ARG A 555 18.09 32.68 7.74
N GLU A 556 19.36 32.92 8.07
CA GLU A 556 20.20 33.87 7.37
C GLU A 556 20.37 33.48 5.90
N LYS A 557 20.81 32.24 5.64
CA LYS A 557 21.01 31.73 4.28
C LYS A 557 19.70 31.65 3.49
N MET A 558 18.62 31.29 4.15
CA MET A 558 17.28 31.29 3.56
C MET A 558 16.86 32.68 3.07
N ALA A 559 17.14 33.74 3.85
CA ALA A 559 16.84 35.11 3.46
C ALA A 559 17.71 35.58 2.28
N GLU A 560 19.03 35.27 2.29
CA GLU A 560 19.93 35.53 1.17
C GLU A 560 19.45 34.89 -0.13
N HIS A 561 19.18 33.57 -0.08
CA HIS A 561 18.73 32.83 -1.26
C HIS A 561 17.37 33.27 -1.75
N LYS A 562 16.44 33.61 -0.84
CA LYS A 562 15.11 34.12 -1.21
C LYS A 562 15.17 35.41 -2.03
N ALA A 563 16.12 36.31 -1.75
CA ALA A 563 16.30 37.52 -2.54
C ALA A 563 16.78 37.19 -3.97
N VAL A 564 17.70 36.24 -4.12
CA VAL A 564 18.24 35.82 -5.43
C VAL A 564 17.19 35.06 -6.22
N THR A 565 16.58 34.03 -5.62
CA THR A 565 15.55 33.22 -6.30
C THR A 565 14.33 34.04 -6.65
N GLY A 566 13.94 35.04 -5.85
CA GLY A 566 12.84 35.95 -6.16
C GLY A 566 13.08 36.77 -7.42
N ALA A 567 14.30 37.34 -7.59
CA ALA A 567 14.67 38.07 -8.80
C ALA A 567 14.74 37.15 -10.04
N GLU A 568 15.17 35.89 -9.85
CA GLU A 568 15.19 34.87 -10.91
C GLU A 568 13.78 34.43 -11.28
N ALA A 569 12.88 34.27 -10.31
CA ALA A 569 11.47 33.94 -10.54
C ALA A 569 10.76 34.92 -11.47
N GLU A 570 11.03 36.24 -11.34
CA GLU A 570 10.46 37.24 -12.23
C GLU A 570 10.93 37.04 -13.69
N LYS A 571 12.20 36.70 -13.89
CA LYS A 571 12.74 36.38 -15.23
C LYS A 571 12.08 35.13 -15.81
N VAL A 572 11.88 34.11 -14.99
CA VAL A 572 11.21 32.87 -15.40
C VAL A 572 9.73 33.15 -15.73
N ARG A 573 9.04 33.97 -14.95
CA ARG A 573 7.66 34.40 -15.28
C ARG A 573 7.60 35.14 -16.62
N ALA A 574 8.54 36.04 -16.87
CA ALA A 574 8.63 36.75 -18.14
C ALA A 574 8.96 35.82 -19.32
N ALA A 575 9.71 34.74 -19.08
CA ALA A 575 10.01 33.70 -20.09
C ALA A 575 8.82 32.78 -20.39
N GLY A 576 7.71 32.84 -19.61
CA GLY A 576 6.50 32.05 -19.79
C GLY A 576 6.28 30.99 -18.70
N GLY A 577 7.03 31.02 -17.61
CA GLY A 577 6.92 30.06 -16.49
C GLY A 577 7.48 28.69 -16.84
N LEU A 578 7.12 27.68 -16.05
CA LEU A 578 7.56 26.30 -16.24
C LEU A 578 6.86 25.66 -17.46
N TYR A 579 7.66 25.09 -18.37
CA TYR A 579 7.17 24.32 -19.51
C TYR A 579 7.12 22.84 -19.15
N ILE A 580 5.96 22.20 -19.31
CA ILE A 580 5.76 20.76 -19.13
C ILE A 580 5.80 20.08 -20.49
N LEU A 581 6.73 19.16 -20.70
CA LEU A 581 6.87 18.38 -21.90
C LEU A 581 6.60 16.91 -21.58
N GLY A 582 5.46 16.39 -22.03
CA GLY A 582 5.19 14.94 -21.95
C GLY A 582 5.74 14.23 -23.19
N THR A 583 6.48 13.15 -22.99
CA THR A 583 7.08 12.37 -24.10
C THR A 583 6.16 11.29 -24.62
N GLU A 584 5.17 10.90 -23.83
CA GLU A 584 4.13 9.93 -24.15
C GLU A 584 2.89 10.22 -23.28
N ARG A 585 1.74 9.66 -23.64
CA ARG A 585 0.57 9.63 -22.77
C ARG A 585 0.67 8.43 -21.84
N HIS A 586 0.29 8.65 -20.58
CA HIS A 586 0.19 7.58 -19.60
C HIS A 586 -1.08 6.76 -19.82
N GLU A 587 -1.18 5.61 -19.19
CA GLU A 587 -2.37 4.76 -19.21
C GLU A 587 -3.60 5.46 -18.60
N SER A 588 -3.40 6.41 -17.66
CA SER A 588 -4.47 7.17 -17.02
C SER A 588 -4.35 8.67 -17.32
N ARG A 589 -5.48 9.29 -17.72
CA ARG A 589 -5.59 10.76 -17.92
C ARG A 589 -5.26 11.53 -16.64
N ARG A 590 -5.52 10.96 -15.50
CA ARG A 590 -5.23 11.53 -14.18
C ARG A 590 -3.74 11.83 -14.02
N ILE A 591 -2.89 10.90 -14.42
CA ILE A 591 -1.42 11.05 -14.34
C ILE A 591 -0.96 12.17 -15.27
N ASP A 592 -1.49 12.25 -16.48
CA ASP A 592 -1.19 13.36 -17.41
C ASP A 592 -1.60 14.70 -16.81
N ASN A 593 -2.76 14.79 -16.16
CA ASN A 593 -3.24 16.00 -15.50
C ASN A 593 -2.37 16.38 -14.29
N GLN A 594 -1.86 15.41 -13.54
CA GLN A 594 -0.91 15.66 -12.44
C GLN A 594 0.41 16.22 -12.96
N LEU A 595 0.90 15.69 -14.08
CA LEU A 595 2.11 16.21 -14.74
C LEU A 595 1.89 17.66 -15.18
N ARG A 596 0.77 17.95 -15.88
CA ARG A 596 0.39 19.34 -16.25
C ARG A 596 0.27 20.25 -15.02
N GLY A 597 -0.31 19.74 -13.93
CA GLY A 597 -0.51 20.45 -12.66
C GLY A 597 0.77 20.86 -11.93
N ARG A 598 1.94 20.43 -12.41
CA ARG A 598 3.23 20.91 -11.90
C ARG A 598 3.53 22.35 -12.29
N SER A 599 2.88 22.87 -13.32
CA SER A 599 3.04 24.22 -13.85
C SER A 599 1.75 25.03 -13.69
N GLY A 600 1.86 26.37 -13.68
CA GLY A 600 0.73 27.30 -13.62
C GLY A 600 0.05 27.31 -12.24
N ARG A 601 0.81 27.28 -11.16
CA ARG A 601 0.31 27.29 -9.77
C ARG A 601 0.10 28.70 -9.26
N GLN A 602 -0.93 28.91 -8.45
CA GLN A 602 -1.21 30.21 -7.78
C GLN A 602 -1.18 31.44 -8.71
N GLY A 603 -1.68 31.25 -9.96
CA GLY A 603 -1.72 32.32 -10.97
C GLY A 603 -0.39 32.58 -11.68
N ASP A 604 0.62 31.74 -11.52
CA ASP A 604 1.85 31.82 -12.30
C ASP A 604 1.61 31.41 -13.77
N PRO A 605 2.33 31.97 -14.74
CA PRO A 605 2.28 31.50 -16.12
C PRO A 605 2.91 30.08 -16.22
N GLY A 606 2.53 29.39 -17.27
CA GLY A 606 3.06 28.08 -17.59
C GLY A 606 2.53 27.57 -18.91
N GLU A 607 3.14 26.51 -19.42
CA GLU A 607 2.75 25.89 -20.68
C GLU A 607 2.91 24.36 -20.57
N SER A 608 2.01 23.62 -21.23
CA SER A 608 2.15 22.16 -21.32
C SER A 608 1.89 21.65 -22.73
N ARG A 609 2.64 20.62 -23.15
CA ARG A 609 2.45 19.94 -24.42
C ARG A 609 2.92 18.49 -24.36
N PHE A 610 2.19 17.59 -25.00
CA PHE A 610 2.59 16.20 -25.19
C PHE A 610 3.06 15.95 -26.64
N PHE A 611 4.17 15.24 -26.76
CA PHE A 611 4.77 14.79 -28.01
C PHE A 611 4.62 13.29 -28.12
N LEU A 612 3.93 12.81 -29.14
CA LEU A 612 3.47 11.45 -29.26
C LEU A 612 3.92 10.82 -30.58
N ALA A 613 4.04 9.50 -30.62
CA ALA A 613 4.24 8.74 -31.84
C ALA A 613 3.12 7.71 -32.00
N LEU A 614 2.79 7.34 -33.25
CA LEU A 614 1.83 6.25 -33.50
C LEU A 614 2.31 4.91 -32.96
N THR A 615 3.62 4.78 -32.75
CA THR A 615 4.28 3.59 -32.20
C THR A 615 4.31 3.56 -30.67
N ASP A 616 3.85 4.62 -29.98
CA ASP A 616 3.75 4.63 -28.52
C ASP A 616 2.72 3.61 -28.03
N ASP A 617 2.95 2.95 -26.89
CA ASP A 617 2.20 1.79 -26.44
C ASP A 617 0.70 2.05 -26.32
N VAL A 618 0.27 3.18 -25.80
CA VAL A 618 -1.15 3.53 -25.69
C VAL A 618 -1.82 3.61 -27.07
N MET A 619 -1.11 4.12 -28.07
CA MET A 619 -1.63 4.18 -29.44
C MET A 619 -1.60 2.82 -30.13
N ARG A 620 -0.50 2.09 -29.98
CA ARG A 620 -0.27 0.78 -30.60
C ARG A 620 -1.25 -0.28 -30.09
N LEU A 621 -1.47 -0.36 -28.77
CA LEU A 621 -2.28 -1.39 -28.14
C LEU A 621 -3.79 -1.05 -28.07
N TYR A 622 -4.14 0.21 -27.97
CA TYR A 622 -5.53 0.65 -27.74
C TYR A 622 -6.03 1.68 -28.75
N GLY A 623 -5.17 2.13 -29.67
CA GLY A 623 -5.54 3.02 -30.76
C GLY A 623 -6.41 2.31 -31.82
N SER A 624 -7.23 3.07 -32.52
CA SER A 624 -8.05 2.53 -33.61
C SER A 624 -7.19 2.23 -34.84
N GLU A 625 -7.20 0.99 -35.35
CA GLU A 625 -6.55 0.59 -36.61
C GLU A 625 -6.90 1.50 -37.78
N ARG A 626 -8.14 2.01 -37.82
CA ARG A 626 -8.59 2.96 -38.82
C ARG A 626 -7.83 4.27 -38.80
N LEU A 627 -7.40 4.74 -37.62
CA LEU A 627 -6.59 5.94 -37.52
C LEU A 627 -5.17 5.68 -38.05
N ILE A 628 -4.58 4.56 -37.68
CA ILE A 628 -3.24 4.18 -38.16
C ILE A 628 -3.24 4.08 -39.69
N SER A 629 -4.24 3.40 -40.27
CA SER A 629 -4.35 3.24 -41.72
C SER A 629 -4.60 4.56 -42.46
N VAL A 630 -5.35 5.50 -41.89
CA VAL A 630 -5.54 6.84 -42.45
C VAL A 630 -4.21 7.61 -42.48
N PHE A 631 -3.39 7.51 -41.44
CA PHE A 631 -2.06 8.11 -41.37
C PHE A 631 -1.09 7.53 -42.41
N GLU A 632 -1.09 6.22 -42.54
CA GLU A 632 -0.29 5.55 -43.55
C GLU A 632 -0.67 5.99 -44.97
N SER A 633 -1.98 6.17 -45.19
CA SER A 633 -2.50 6.61 -46.50
C SER A 633 -2.24 8.05 -46.85
N LEU A 634 -2.05 8.93 -45.86
CA LEU A 634 -1.78 10.37 -46.05
C LEU A 634 -0.35 10.66 -46.52
N GLY A 635 0.57 9.69 -46.52
CA GLY A 635 1.95 9.84 -46.96
C GLY A 635 2.74 10.91 -46.21
N VAL A 636 2.43 11.15 -44.93
CA VAL A 636 3.04 12.18 -44.07
C VAL A 636 4.49 11.85 -43.81
N ASP A 637 5.38 12.85 -43.95
CA ASP A 637 6.79 12.74 -43.67
C ASP A 637 7.06 12.53 -42.16
N GLU A 638 8.16 11.89 -41.79
CA GLU A 638 8.51 11.55 -40.41
C GLU A 638 8.59 12.75 -39.46
N ASP A 639 9.04 13.89 -39.99
CA ASP A 639 9.26 15.14 -39.25
C ASP A 639 8.05 16.07 -39.24
N THR A 640 6.98 15.71 -39.94
CA THR A 640 5.77 16.57 -40.03
C THR A 640 4.89 16.35 -38.80
N PRO A 641 4.72 17.37 -37.94
CA PRO A 641 3.81 17.31 -36.82
C PRO A 641 2.36 17.31 -37.25
N ILE A 642 1.55 16.43 -36.68
CA ILE A 642 0.11 16.42 -36.93
C ILE A 642 -0.61 16.90 -35.67
N GLU A 643 -1.21 18.07 -35.78
CA GLU A 643 -2.02 18.70 -34.75
C GLU A 643 -3.49 18.64 -35.15
N HIS A 644 -4.24 17.67 -34.70
CA HIS A 644 -5.66 17.60 -35.01
C HIS A 644 -6.49 17.15 -33.80
N LYS A 645 -7.58 17.87 -33.51
CA LYS A 645 -8.46 17.55 -32.36
C LYS A 645 -9.04 16.14 -32.38
N MET A 646 -9.22 15.54 -33.56
CA MET A 646 -9.68 14.14 -33.67
C MET A 646 -8.69 13.15 -33.06
N LEU A 647 -7.38 13.43 -33.17
CA LEU A 647 -6.34 12.57 -32.59
C LEU A 647 -6.34 12.65 -31.08
N THR A 648 -6.41 13.87 -30.54
CA THR A 648 -6.54 14.04 -29.09
C THR A 648 -7.78 13.33 -28.57
N GLY A 649 -8.91 13.40 -29.28
CA GLY A 649 -10.12 12.68 -28.91
C GLY A 649 -9.99 11.15 -28.98
N ALA A 650 -9.27 10.62 -29.96
CA ALA A 650 -9.02 9.18 -30.09
C ALA A 650 -8.10 8.66 -28.99
N LEU A 651 -7.06 9.44 -28.64
CA LEU A 651 -6.17 9.15 -27.51
C LEU A 651 -6.92 9.14 -26.17
N GLU A 652 -7.76 10.14 -25.94
CA GLU A 652 -8.60 10.17 -24.74
C GLU A 652 -9.54 8.95 -24.67
N GLN A 653 -10.06 8.49 -25.80
CA GLN A 653 -10.89 7.28 -25.87
C GLN A 653 -10.06 6.01 -25.58
N ALA A 654 -8.84 5.92 -26.11
CA ALA A 654 -7.92 4.84 -25.83
C ALA A 654 -7.60 4.78 -24.33
N GLN A 655 -7.22 5.91 -23.70
CA GLN A 655 -6.99 6.00 -22.27
C GLN A 655 -8.23 5.59 -21.44
N LYS A 656 -9.42 6.03 -21.81
CA LYS A 656 -10.67 5.62 -21.14
C LYS A 656 -10.88 4.11 -21.21
N THR A 657 -10.51 3.47 -22.30
CA THR A 657 -10.62 2.01 -22.44
C THR A 657 -9.67 1.31 -21.48
N VAL A 658 -8.42 1.82 -21.35
CA VAL A 658 -7.44 1.29 -20.38
C VAL A 658 -7.90 1.52 -18.95
N GLU A 659 -8.33 2.73 -18.60
CA GLU A 659 -8.89 3.09 -17.31
C GLU A 659 -10.04 2.16 -16.91
N SER A 660 -11.00 1.95 -17.82
CA SER A 660 -12.14 1.06 -17.59
C SER A 660 -11.71 -0.40 -17.37
N ARG A 661 -10.74 -0.91 -18.14
CA ARG A 661 -10.20 -2.26 -17.95
C ARG A 661 -9.49 -2.39 -16.58
N ASN A 662 -8.67 -1.41 -16.22
CA ASN A 662 -7.99 -1.39 -14.94
C ASN A 662 -8.98 -1.32 -13.77
N PHE A 663 -10.03 -0.52 -13.90
CA PHE A 663 -11.12 -0.46 -12.92
C PHE A 663 -11.83 -1.81 -12.77
N GLN A 664 -12.17 -2.49 -13.89
CA GLN A 664 -12.79 -3.81 -13.83
C GLN A 664 -11.89 -4.85 -13.16
N ALA A 665 -10.58 -4.82 -13.42
CA ALA A 665 -9.62 -5.71 -12.76
C ALA A 665 -9.59 -5.47 -11.24
N ARG A 666 -9.51 -4.19 -10.79
CA ARG A 666 -9.54 -3.85 -9.35
C ARG A 666 -10.87 -4.25 -8.70
N LYS A 667 -11.98 -3.99 -9.39
CA LYS A 667 -13.31 -4.39 -8.93
C LYS A 667 -13.44 -5.91 -8.78
N SER A 668 -12.97 -6.67 -9.74
CA SER A 668 -12.97 -8.13 -9.64
C SER A 668 -12.12 -8.62 -8.47
N THR A 669 -10.92 -8.06 -8.28
CA THR A 669 -10.08 -8.40 -7.12
C THR A 669 -10.78 -8.10 -5.80
N LEU A 670 -11.46 -6.96 -5.71
CA LEU A 670 -12.23 -6.59 -4.52
C LEU A 670 -13.42 -7.54 -4.29
N GLU A 671 -14.15 -7.94 -5.32
CA GLU A 671 -15.28 -8.87 -5.21
C GLU A 671 -14.85 -10.22 -4.61
N PHE A 672 -13.65 -10.71 -4.95
CA PHE A 672 -13.05 -11.89 -4.33
C PHE A 672 -12.61 -11.64 -2.88
N ASP A 673 -11.95 -10.49 -2.61
CA ASP A 673 -11.51 -10.16 -1.24
C ASP A 673 -12.69 -9.84 -0.31
N ASP A 674 -13.81 -9.34 -0.82
CA ASP A 674 -15.02 -9.11 0.00
C ASP A 674 -15.54 -10.42 0.63
N VAL A 675 -15.42 -11.56 -0.05
CA VAL A 675 -15.75 -12.87 0.54
C VAL A 675 -14.84 -13.19 1.70
N MET A 676 -13.53 -13.02 1.49
CA MET A 676 -12.52 -13.19 2.56
C MET A 676 -12.71 -12.17 3.69
N ASN A 677 -13.13 -10.95 3.37
CA ASN A 677 -13.32 -9.89 4.37
C ASN A 677 -14.45 -10.20 5.34
N VAL A 678 -15.55 -10.79 4.88
CA VAL A 678 -16.63 -11.24 5.76
C VAL A 678 -16.12 -12.31 6.73
N GLN A 679 -15.40 -13.30 6.24
CA GLN A 679 -14.81 -14.35 7.05
C GLN A 679 -13.75 -13.82 8.02
N ARG A 680 -12.88 -12.92 7.54
CA ARG A 680 -11.85 -12.23 8.35
C ARG A 680 -12.46 -11.47 9.51
N ASN A 681 -13.51 -10.69 9.27
CA ASN A 681 -14.16 -9.91 10.32
C ASN A 681 -14.76 -10.80 11.40
N LEU A 682 -15.39 -11.92 11.02
CA LEU A 682 -15.92 -12.90 11.99
C LEU A 682 -14.81 -13.50 12.87
N ILE A 683 -13.70 -13.93 12.26
CA ILE A 683 -12.57 -14.51 12.99
C ILE A 683 -11.90 -13.47 13.89
N TYR A 684 -11.66 -12.25 13.38
CA TYR A 684 -10.99 -11.20 14.13
C TYR A 684 -11.85 -10.67 15.29
N GLU A 685 -13.18 -10.59 15.12
CA GLU A 685 -14.09 -10.23 16.19
C GLU A 685 -14.07 -11.29 17.32
N GLN A 686 -14.15 -12.57 16.99
CA GLN A 686 -14.07 -13.65 17.98
C GLN A 686 -12.71 -13.64 18.68
N ARG A 687 -11.63 -13.47 17.93
CA ARG A 687 -10.29 -13.35 18.46
C ARG A 687 -10.15 -12.16 19.42
N ARG A 688 -10.77 -11.02 19.08
CA ARG A 688 -10.79 -9.81 19.90
C ARG A 688 -11.46 -10.05 21.24
N LYS A 689 -12.60 -10.75 21.29
CA LYS A 689 -13.30 -11.11 22.53
C LYS A 689 -12.40 -11.92 23.48
N VAL A 690 -11.62 -12.86 22.93
CA VAL A 690 -10.65 -13.63 23.71
C VAL A 690 -9.53 -12.74 24.26
N LEU A 691 -9.03 -11.79 23.47
CA LEU A 691 -7.98 -10.84 23.89
C LEU A 691 -8.49 -9.84 24.93
N ASP A 692 -9.73 -9.39 24.81
CA ASP A 692 -10.37 -8.46 25.76
C ASP A 692 -10.66 -9.11 27.12
N GLY A 693 -10.45 -10.41 27.23
CA GLY A 693 -10.52 -11.15 28.50
C GLY A 693 -11.93 -11.60 28.83
N GLU A 694 -12.85 -11.64 27.86
CA GLU A 694 -14.15 -12.26 28.06
C GLU A 694 -14.03 -13.69 28.58
N ASP A 695 -14.96 -14.11 29.44
CA ASP A 695 -15.01 -15.51 29.91
C ASP A 695 -15.58 -16.38 28.79
N ILE A 696 -14.69 -17.17 28.18
CA ILE A 696 -15.01 -18.07 27.05
C ILE A 696 -15.42 -19.47 27.49
N ARG A 697 -15.56 -19.70 28.78
CA ARG A 697 -15.93 -21.04 29.36
C ARG A 697 -17.23 -21.58 28.75
N GLU A 698 -18.28 -20.73 28.68
CA GLU A 698 -19.55 -21.16 28.10
C GLU A 698 -19.43 -21.48 26.60
N ASN A 699 -18.63 -20.70 25.87
CA ASN A 699 -18.36 -20.95 24.45
C ASN A 699 -17.65 -22.31 24.27
N ILE A 700 -16.63 -22.61 25.09
CA ILE A 700 -15.94 -23.89 25.05
C ILE A 700 -16.87 -25.05 25.42
N GLN A 701 -17.72 -24.90 26.45
CA GLN A 701 -18.71 -25.90 26.76
C GLN A 701 -19.75 -26.10 25.66
N GLY A 702 -20.10 -25.01 24.92
CA GLY A 702 -20.89 -25.10 23.70
C GLY A 702 -20.18 -25.95 22.63
N MET A 703 -18.90 -25.66 22.36
CA MET A 703 -18.07 -26.44 21.43
C MET A 703 -17.98 -27.93 21.81
N VAL A 704 -17.92 -28.24 23.09
CA VAL A 704 -17.93 -29.64 23.59
C VAL A 704 -19.26 -30.31 23.25
N ARG A 705 -20.39 -29.63 23.50
CA ARG A 705 -21.73 -30.17 23.17
C ARG A 705 -21.90 -30.43 21.69
N ASP A 706 -21.47 -29.43 20.85
CA ASP A 706 -21.53 -29.57 19.41
C ASP A 706 -20.65 -30.71 18.89
N THR A 707 -19.42 -30.86 19.44
CA THR A 707 -18.52 -31.97 19.09
C THR A 707 -19.12 -33.32 19.45
N ILE A 708 -19.80 -33.39 20.60
CA ILE A 708 -20.52 -34.59 21.01
C ILE A 708 -21.64 -34.90 20.03
N ALA A 709 -22.50 -33.94 19.71
CA ALA A 709 -23.62 -34.08 18.78
C ALA A 709 -23.15 -34.52 17.39
N GLU A 710 -22.07 -33.88 16.86
CA GLU A 710 -21.47 -34.27 15.57
C GLU A 710 -20.93 -35.70 15.59
N THR A 711 -20.30 -36.10 16.70
CA THR A 711 -19.71 -37.45 16.84
C THR A 711 -20.77 -38.52 17.00
N VAL A 712 -21.81 -38.29 17.79
CA VAL A 712 -22.91 -39.24 18.06
C VAL A 712 -23.83 -39.37 16.84
N GLY A 713 -24.04 -38.28 16.11
CA GLY A 713 -24.98 -38.20 14.96
C GLY A 713 -26.44 -38.08 15.39
N ASN A 714 -27.34 -38.11 14.41
CA ASN A 714 -28.78 -37.84 14.58
C ASN A 714 -29.65 -39.13 14.67
N ILE A 715 -29.03 -40.32 14.69
CA ILE A 715 -29.72 -41.58 14.71
C ILE A 715 -29.41 -42.31 16.02
N PRO A 716 -30.40 -42.81 16.77
CA PRO A 716 -30.13 -43.56 17.99
C PRO A 716 -29.20 -44.78 17.73
N PRO A 717 -28.35 -45.17 18.67
CA PRO A 717 -27.52 -46.35 18.52
C PRO A 717 -28.38 -47.61 18.49
N GLU A 718 -28.08 -48.53 17.54
CA GLU A 718 -28.86 -49.74 17.33
C GLU A 718 -28.52 -50.84 18.35
N ASN A 719 -27.28 -50.86 18.81
CA ASN A 719 -26.77 -51.86 19.74
C ASN A 719 -25.52 -51.40 20.48
N ALA A 720 -24.97 -52.19 21.39
CA ALA A 720 -23.80 -51.84 22.16
C ALA A 720 -22.52 -51.68 21.33
N ASP A 721 -22.38 -52.41 20.23
CA ASP A 721 -21.20 -52.27 19.35
C ASP A 721 -21.26 -50.96 18.54
N ASP A 722 -22.43 -50.59 18.03
CA ASP A 722 -22.66 -49.31 17.35
C ASP A 722 -22.45 -48.10 18.28
N LEU A 723 -22.94 -48.20 19.54
CA LEU A 723 -22.66 -47.21 20.57
C LEU A 723 -21.16 -47.10 20.82
N ALA A 724 -20.46 -48.21 20.96
CA ALA A 724 -19.02 -48.24 21.26
C ALA A 724 -18.21 -47.60 20.06
N GLU A 725 -18.59 -47.89 18.84
CA GLU A 725 -17.96 -47.32 17.65
C GLU A 725 -18.15 -45.78 17.56
N ARG A 726 -19.37 -45.31 17.79
CA ARG A 726 -19.68 -43.84 17.75
C ARG A 726 -18.97 -43.08 18.88
N VAL A 727 -18.89 -43.66 20.07
CA VAL A 727 -18.25 -43.03 21.23
C VAL A 727 -16.71 -43.18 21.20
N ALA A 728 -16.17 -44.10 20.41
CA ALA A 728 -14.72 -44.38 20.33
C ALA A 728 -13.82 -43.11 20.15
N PRO A 729 -14.14 -42.10 19.32
CA PRO A 729 -13.36 -40.88 19.26
C PRO A 729 -13.29 -40.10 20.57
N LEU A 730 -14.39 -40.14 21.37
CA LEU A 730 -14.50 -39.40 22.64
C LEU A 730 -13.78 -40.12 23.79
N THR A 731 -13.49 -41.44 23.66
CA THR A 731 -12.74 -42.18 24.66
C THR A 731 -11.30 -41.72 24.83
N ARG A 732 -10.76 -41.06 23.82
CA ARG A 732 -9.43 -40.43 23.89
C ARG A 732 -9.43 -39.05 24.54
N LEU A 733 -10.61 -38.49 24.79
CA LEU A 733 -10.79 -37.14 25.32
C LEU A 733 -11.24 -37.16 26.79
N PHE A 734 -12.45 -37.64 27.06
CA PHE A 734 -13.06 -37.55 28.37
C PHE A 734 -13.90 -38.79 28.78
N VAL A 735 -14.23 -39.69 27.86
CA VAL A 735 -15.01 -40.90 28.17
C VAL A 735 -14.09 -42.06 28.47
N ARG A 736 -14.36 -42.81 29.51
CA ARG A 736 -13.64 -44.06 29.82
C ARG A 736 -14.31 -45.25 29.12
N PRO A 737 -13.54 -46.26 28.66
CA PRO A 737 -14.14 -47.47 28.09
C PRO A 737 -15.09 -48.10 29.07
N GLY A 738 -16.33 -48.39 28.67
CA GLY A 738 -17.37 -48.99 29.50
C GLY A 738 -18.10 -48.03 30.45
N GLU A 739 -17.85 -46.72 30.41
CA GLU A 739 -18.53 -45.73 31.24
C GLU A 739 -19.98 -45.51 30.80
N ILE A 740 -20.28 -45.75 29.52
CA ILE A 740 -21.61 -45.68 28.98
C ILE A 740 -22.08 -47.06 28.62
N VAL A 741 -23.24 -47.46 29.12
CA VAL A 741 -23.83 -48.77 28.91
C VAL A 741 -25.06 -48.61 28.01
N TYR A 742 -25.10 -49.40 26.93
CA TYR A 742 -26.26 -49.46 26.01
C TYR A 742 -27.49 -50.03 26.74
N HIS A 743 -28.63 -49.41 26.49
CA HIS A 743 -29.94 -49.99 26.89
C HIS A 743 -30.96 -49.78 25.75
N ASP A 744 -31.93 -50.68 25.69
CA ASP A 744 -32.98 -50.61 24.67
C ASP A 744 -33.80 -49.33 24.81
N GLY A 745 -33.95 -48.60 23.71
CA GLY A 745 -34.69 -47.34 23.68
C GLY A 745 -33.85 -46.07 24.02
N MET A 746 -32.52 -46.21 24.12
CA MET A 746 -31.63 -45.09 24.29
C MET A 746 -31.83 -44.07 23.16
N THR A 747 -32.12 -42.81 23.52
CA THR A 747 -32.29 -41.71 22.54
C THR A 747 -30.98 -40.95 22.32
N VAL A 748 -30.91 -40.22 21.21
CA VAL A 748 -29.75 -39.39 20.89
C VAL A 748 -29.60 -38.30 21.94
N GLU A 749 -30.71 -37.68 22.40
CA GLU A 749 -30.74 -36.63 23.41
C GLU A 749 -30.17 -37.14 24.73
N GLU A 750 -30.62 -38.32 25.20
CA GLU A 750 -30.16 -38.95 26.43
C GLU A 750 -28.64 -39.22 26.39
N LEU A 751 -28.16 -39.72 25.22
CA LEU A 751 -26.74 -39.99 25.01
C LEU A 751 -25.91 -38.70 25.02
N ASN A 752 -26.37 -37.65 24.35
CA ASN A 752 -25.73 -36.34 24.32
C ASN A 752 -25.68 -35.71 25.71
N GLU A 753 -26.77 -35.76 26.49
CA GLU A 753 -26.82 -35.26 27.86
C GLU A 753 -25.85 -36.03 28.78
N THR A 754 -25.81 -37.34 28.66
CA THR A 754 -24.88 -38.18 29.45
C THR A 754 -23.44 -37.85 29.13
N LEU A 755 -23.08 -37.77 27.85
CA LEU A 755 -21.75 -37.43 27.39
C LEU A 755 -21.35 -36.02 27.81
N ALA A 756 -22.27 -35.05 27.72
CA ALA A 756 -22.05 -33.67 28.17
C ALA A 756 -21.80 -33.60 29.68
N ALA A 757 -22.54 -34.40 30.51
CA ALA A 757 -22.31 -34.47 31.94
C ALA A 757 -20.94 -35.05 32.29
N ILE A 758 -20.51 -36.11 31.62
CA ILE A 758 -19.18 -36.71 31.78
C ILE A 758 -18.09 -35.69 31.39
N ALA A 759 -18.25 -35.03 30.26
CA ALA A 759 -17.32 -33.98 29.81
C ALA A 759 -17.19 -32.86 30.85
N ALA A 760 -18.32 -32.37 31.37
CA ALA A 760 -18.35 -31.30 32.39
C ALA A 760 -17.64 -31.71 33.68
N ASP A 761 -17.82 -32.94 34.14
CA ASP A 761 -17.16 -33.47 35.34
C ASP A 761 -15.64 -33.61 35.12
N VAL A 762 -15.21 -34.13 33.98
CA VAL A 762 -13.78 -34.20 33.64
C VAL A 762 -13.17 -32.79 33.55
N TYR A 763 -13.90 -31.85 32.96
CA TYR A 763 -13.48 -30.44 32.87
C TYR A 763 -13.28 -29.84 34.27
N ALA A 764 -14.27 -29.99 35.18
CA ALA A 764 -14.19 -29.45 36.53
C ALA A 764 -13.01 -30.04 37.33
N ARG A 765 -12.77 -31.35 37.22
CA ARG A 765 -11.61 -32.03 37.85
C ARG A 765 -10.27 -31.49 37.29
N ARG A 766 -10.21 -31.17 36.01
CA ARG A 766 -9.01 -30.59 35.40
C ARG A 766 -8.77 -29.15 35.88
N GLU A 767 -9.83 -28.33 35.98
CA GLU A 767 -9.76 -26.98 36.53
C GLU A 767 -9.22 -26.99 37.97
N GLU A 768 -9.73 -27.88 38.82
CA GLU A 768 -9.24 -28.07 40.20
C GLU A 768 -7.77 -28.53 40.24
N ALA A 769 -7.40 -29.45 39.35
CA ALA A 769 -6.04 -30.01 39.30
C ALA A 769 -4.98 -28.99 38.86
N PHE A 770 -5.34 -28.04 38.02
CA PHE A 770 -4.43 -26.95 37.56
C PHE A 770 -4.26 -25.85 38.62
N GLY A 771 -5.28 -25.60 39.42
CA GLY A 771 -5.26 -24.61 40.50
C GLY A 771 -5.27 -23.15 40.00
N PRO A 772 -5.13 -22.22 40.95
CA PRO A 772 -5.13 -20.78 40.61
C PRO A 772 -3.74 -20.28 40.21
N MET A 773 -3.71 -19.19 39.41
CA MET A 773 -2.53 -18.35 39.15
C MET A 773 -2.20 -17.43 40.33
N PRO A 774 -1.05 -16.76 40.35
CA PRO A 774 -0.65 -15.84 41.44
C PRO A 774 -1.62 -14.70 41.71
N ASP A 775 -2.43 -14.30 40.71
CA ASP A 775 -3.48 -13.26 40.79
C ASP A 775 -4.82 -13.80 41.31
N GLY A 776 -4.92 -15.09 41.57
CA GLY A 776 -6.11 -15.76 42.07
C GLY A 776 -7.05 -16.30 40.99
N THR A 777 -6.80 -16.01 39.72
CA THR A 777 -7.61 -16.53 38.60
C THR A 777 -7.29 -18.00 38.33
N PRO A 778 -8.27 -18.88 37.98
CA PRO A 778 -8.00 -20.26 37.60
C PRO A 778 -7.05 -20.32 36.39
N LEU A 779 -5.96 -21.09 36.49
CA LEU A 779 -5.02 -21.30 35.38
C LEU A 779 -5.72 -21.82 34.11
N MET A 780 -6.85 -22.49 34.29
CA MET A 780 -7.67 -23.01 33.22
C MET A 780 -8.17 -21.89 32.28
N ARG A 781 -8.48 -20.69 32.82
CA ARG A 781 -8.91 -19.52 31.99
C ARG A 781 -7.83 -19.07 31.01
N GLU A 782 -6.59 -18.99 31.45
CA GLU A 782 -5.46 -18.66 30.58
C GLU A 782 -5.17 -19.78 29.58
N LEU A 783 -5.27 -21.04 29.99
CA LEU A 783 -5.12 -22.19 29.10
C LEU A 783 -6.14 -22.18 27.98
N GLU A 784 -7.41 -21.89 28.27
CA GLU A 784 -8.49 -21.76 27.29
C GLU A 784 -8.17 -20.66 26.25
N ARG A 785 -7.72 -19.51 26.72
CA ARG A 785 -7.33 -18.40 25.83
C ARG A 785 -6.16 -18.78 24.94
N VAL A 786 -5.11 -19.37 25.52
CA VAL A 786 -3.93 -19.82 24.77
C VAL A 786 -4.30 -20.85 23.70
N VAL A 787 -5.11 -21.85 24.08
CA VAL A 787 -5.56 -22.89 23.15
C VAL A 787 -6.41 -22.29 22.04
N MET A 788 -7.39 -21.44 22.41
CA MET A 788 -8.30 -20.81 21.45
C MET A 788 -7.53 -19.97 20.41
N LEU A 789 -6.69 -19.02 20.87
CA LEU A 789 -5.90 -18.16 19.98
C LEU A 789 -5.02 -18.99 19.06
N ARG A 790 -4.32 -20.00 19.59
CA ARG A 790 -3.40 -20.82 18.82
C ARG A 790 -4.11 -21.64 17.74
N VAL A 791 -5.22 -22.27 18.09
CA VAL A 791 -5.98 -23.10 17.14
C VAL A 791 -6.60 -22.22 16.07
N VAL A 792 -7.21 -21.09 16.44
CA VAL A 792 -7.78 -20.15 15.48
C VAL A 792 -6.71 -19.65 14.52
N ASP A 793 -5.53 -19.26 15.03
CA ASP A 793 -4.44 -18.75 14.17
C ASP A 793 -3.92 -19.82 13.21
N GLU A 794 -3.74 -21.09 13.68
CA GLU A 794 -3.30 -22.21 12.84
C GLU A 794 -4.28 -22.48 11.70
N TYR A 795 -5.58 -22.65 12.00
CA TYR A 795 -6.61 -22.95 11.00
C TYR A 795 -6.91 -21.79 10.07
N TRP A 796 -6.87 -20.55 10.58
CA TRP A 796 -7.11 -19.36 9.76
C TRP A 796 -5.99 -19.15 8.73
N MET A 797 -4.73 -19.33 9.08
CA MET A 797 -3.62 -19.26 8.13
C MET A 797 -3.72 -20.32 7.03
N ASP A 798 -4.08 -21.57 7.41
CA ASP A 798 -4.30 -22.63 6.41
C ASP A 798 -5.50 -22.34 5.51
N HIS A 799 -6.54 -21.72 6.05
CA HIS A 799 -7.72 -21.32 5.29
C HIS A 799 -7.41 -20.20 4.27
N ILE A 800 -6.61 -19.22 4.65
CA ILE A 800 -6.16 -18.15 3.71
C ILE A 800 -5.47 -18.78 2.50
N ASP A 801 -4.54 -19.72 2.72
CA ASP A 801 -3.83 -20.40 1.64
C ASP A 801 -4.79 -21.26 0.78
N ALA A 802 -5.72 -21.97 1.42
CA ALA A 802 -6.71 -22.76 0.71
C ALA A 802 -7.65 -21.91 -0.17
N MET A 803 -8.07 -20.75 0.34
CA MET A 803 -8.90 -19.79 -0.41
C MET A 803 -8.13 -19.14 -1.57
N ASP A 804 -6.84 -18.88 -1.41
CA ASP A 804 -5.98 -18.41 -2.51
C ASP A 804 -5.86 -19.49 -3.61
N ASN A 805 -5.69 -20.74 -3.23
CA ASN A 805 -5.66 -21.86 -4.16
C ASN A 805 -7.01 -22.02 -4.90
N LEU A 806 -8.13 -21.90 -4.17
CA LEU A 806 -9.46 -21.89 -4.78
C LEU A 806 -9.60 -20.77 -5.82
N ARG A 807 -9.17 -19.55 -5.48
CA ARG A 807 -9.22 -18.39 -6.39
C ARG A 807 -8.47 -18.65 -7.71
N ARG A 808 -7.31 -19.30 -7.65
CA ARG A 808 -6.50 -19.64 -8.84
C ARG A 808 -7.22 -20.60 -9.78
N GLY A 809 -7.94 -21.58 -9.23
CA GLY A 809 -8.64 -22.62 -10.01
C GLY A 809 -10.05 -22.25 -10.44
N ILE A 810 -10.71 -21.29 -9.78
CA ILE A 810 -12.15 -21.04 -9.92
C ILE A 810 -12.55 -20.54 -11.30
N GLY A 811 -11.64 -19.92 -12.04
CA GLY A 811 -11.86 -19.43 -13.40
C GLY A 811 -12.33 -20.52 -14.37
N LEU A 812 -11.90 -21.77 -14.15
CA LEU A 812 -12.31 -22.92 -14.95
C LEU A 812 -13.82 -23.24 -14.85
N ARG A 813 -14.48 -22.80 -13.77
CA ARG A 813 -15.94 -22.94 -13.60
C ARG A 813 -16.74 -22.14 -14.63
N GLY A 814 -16.13 -21.10 -15.22
CA GLY A 814 -16.73 -20.31 -16.31
C GLY A 814 -17.09 -21.14 -17.55
N TYR A 815 -16.33 -22.18 -17.86
CA TYR A 815 -16.64 -23.10 -18.95
C TYR A 815 -17.96 -23.92 -18.72
N GLY A 816 -18.35 -24.05 -17.43
CA GLY A 816 -19.62 -24.65 -17.01
C GLY A 816 -20.80 -23.67 -16.91
N ASN A 817 -20.70 -22.43 -17.47
CA ASN A 817 -21.68 -21.35 -17.34
C ASN A 817 -21.98 -20.90 -15.91
N ILE A 818 -21.10 -21.18 -14.99
CA ILE A 818 -21.19 -20.67 -13.60
C ILE A 818 -20.26 -19.44 -13.48
N LYS A 819 -20.78 -18.35 -12.96
CA LYS A 819 -19.93 -17.18 -12.70
C LYS A 819 -18.87 -17.55 -11.66
N PRO A 820 -17.57 -17.31 -11.95
CA PRO A 820 -16.49 -17.66 -11.02
C PRO A 820 -16.68 -17.12 -9.61
N ILE A 821 -17.18 -15.90 -9.46
CA ILE A 821 -17.42 -15.29 -8.15
C ILE A 821 -18.53 -16.02 -7.34
N ASP A 822 -19.58 -16.50 -8.02
CA ASP A 822 -20.67 -17.21 -7.34
C ASP A 822 -20.21 -18.60 -6.88
N ALA A 823 -19.38 -19.27 -7.70
CA ALA A 823 -18.73 -20.52 -7.32
C ALA A 823 -17.78 -20.31 -6.13
N TYR A 824 -16.96 -19.25 -6.18
CA TYR A 824 -16.04 -18.91 -5.12
C TYR A 824 -16.75 -18.63 -3.78
N LYS A 825 -17.87 -17.90 -3.81
CA LYS A 825 -18.69 -17.65 -2.63
C LYS A 825 -19.19 -18.94 -2.00
N LYS A 826 -19.70 -19.84 -2.83
CA LYS A 826 -20.28 -21.13 -2.37
C LYS A 826 -19.19 -22.04 -1.81
N GLU A 827 -18.18 -22.37 -2.63
CA GLU A 827 -17.09 -23.27 -2.24
C GLU A 827 -16.30 -22.69 -1.05
N GLY A 828 -16.08 -21.36 -1.02
CA GLY A 828 -15.42 -20.67 0.10
C GLY A 828 -16.24 -20.68 1.40
N PHE A 829 -17.58 -20.68 1.31
CA PHE A 829 -18.45 -20.84 2.46
C PHE A 829 -18.34 -22.26 3.03
N ASP A 830 -18.43 -23.28 2.16
CA ASP A 830 -18.29 -24.69 2.57
C ASP A 830 -16.92 -24.94 3.24
N MET A 831 -15.84 -24.37 2.69
CA MET A 831 -14.48 -24.43 3.27
C MET A 831 -14.40 -23.72 4.63
N PHE A 832 -15.05 -22.58 4.77
CA PHE A 832 -15.08 -21.83 6.02
C PHE A 832 -15.83 -22.57 7.12
N GLU A 833 -16.99 -23.18 6.81
CA GLU A 833 -17.72 -24.05 7.76
C GLU A 833 -16.89 -25.26 8.19
N ALA A 834 -16.19 -25.90 7.25
CA ALA A 834 -15.27 -26.99 7.57
C ALA A 834 -14.13 -26.54 8.49
N MET A 835 -13.57 -25.35 8.27
CA MET A 835 -12.57 -24.74 9.14
C MET A 835 -13.13 -24.52 10.56
N ILE A 836 -14.32 -23.93 10.70
CA ILE A 836 -14.95 -23.66 12.01
C ILE A 836 -15.21 -24.98 12.76
N SER A 837 -15.69 -26.03 12.08
CA SER A 837 -15.85 -27.35 12.67
C SER A 837 -14.50 -27.94 13.11
N GLY A 838 -13.45 -27.77 12.28
CA GLY A 838 -12.08 -28.17 12.62
C GLY A 838 -11.53 -27.44 13.85
N ILE A 839 -11.72 -26.11 13.94
CA ILE A 839 -11.33 -25.31 15.11
C ILE A 839 -12.02 -25.83 16.36
N ARG A 840 -13.33 -26.07 16.29
CA ARG A 840 -14.14 -26.57 17.40
C ARG A 840 -13.61 -27.90 17.92
N SER A 841 -13.44 -28.86 17.04
CA SER A 841 -12.93 -30.20 17.39
C SER A 841 -11.51 -30.16 17.96
N GLU A 842 -10.63 -29.33 17.38
CA GLU A 842 -9.23 -29.22 17.85
C GLU A 842 -9.12 -28.47 19.18
N VAL A 843 -9.94 -27.43 19.42
CA VAL A 843 -10.01 -26.77 20.73
C VAL A 843 -10.45 -27.73 21.80
N VAL A 844 -11.52 -28.49 21.57
CA VAL A 844 -12.00 -29.52 22.48
C VAL A 844 -10.89 -30.56 22.75
N ARG A 845 -10.27 -31.06 21.68
CA ARG A 845 -9.18 -32.05 21.81
C ARG A 845 -8.05 -31.51 22.68
N ARG A 846 -7.56 -30.28 22.43
CA ARG A 846 -6.45 -29.70 23.20
C ARG A 846 -6.83 -29.42 24.64
N ILE A 847 -8.03 -28.91 24.92
CA ILE A 847 -8.51 -28.63 26.28
C ILE A 847 -8.52 -29.89 27.15
N TYR A 848 -8.90 -31.05 26.61
CA TYR A 848 -8.94 -32.30 27.36
C TYR A 848 -7.64 -33.11 27.36
N THR A 849 -6.70 -32.84 26.46
CA THR A 849 -5.44 -33.62 26.33
C THR A 849 -4.20 -32.93 26.85
N VAL A 850 -4.16 -31.59 26.85
CA VAL A 850 -2.97 -30.81 27.26
C VAL A 850 -2.64 -31.07 28.71
N ARG A 851 -1.36 -31.33 29.00
CA ARG A 851 -0.82 -31.50 30.36
C ARG A 851 0.10 -30.31 30.66
N VAL A 852 -0.20 -29.56 31.72
CA VAL A 852 0.64 -28.47 32.20
C VAL A 852 1.69 -29.05 33.16
N ARG A 853 2.98 -28.82 32.88
CA ARG A 853 4.07 -29.19 33.82
C ARG A 853 4.13 -28.13 34.92
N LYS A 854 4.25 -28.54 36.17
CA LYS A 854 4.23 -27.64 37.35
C LYS A 854 5.34 -26.57 37.38
N GLU A 855 6.36 -26.69 36.54
CA GLU A 855 7.50 -25.76 36.48
C GLU A 855 7.47 -24.80 35.27
N GLU A 856 6.49 -24.92 34.38
CA GLU A 856 6.40 -24.06 33.18
C GLU A 856 5.27 -23.04 33.35
N ARG A 857 5.58 -21.77 33.17
CA ARG A 857 4.55 -20.73 32.94
C ARG A 857 3.80 -21.04 31.64
N VAL A 858 2.48 -20.98 31.69
CA VAL A 858 1.66 -21.02 30.47
C VAL A 858 1.86 -19.72 29.76
N GLU A 859 2.64 -19.73 28.70
CA GLU A 859 2.91 -18.57 27.84
C GLU A 859 2.26 -18.74 26.48
N ARG A 860 1.71 -17.65 25.96
CA ARG A 860 1.20 -17.58 24.59
C ARG A 860 2.40 -17.57 23.65
N LYS A 861 2.50 -18.55 22.77
CA LYS A 861 3.59 -18.63 21.78
C LYS A 861 3.01 -18.44 20.39
N SER A 862 3.59 -17.50 19.63
CA SER A 862 3.21 -17.30 18.24
C SER A 862 3.44 -18.56 17.42
N VAL A 863 2.47 -18.87 16.58
CA VAL A 863 2.58 -19.94 15.56
C VAL A 863 3.55 -19.52 14.45
N THR A 864 3.72 -18.22 14.26
CA THR A 864 4.52 -17.63 13.19
C THR A 864 5.99 -17.52 13.63
N LYS A 865 6.89 -18.11 12.85
CA LYS A 865 8.33 -17.88 12.97
C LYS A 865 8.73 -16.86 11.91
N ASN A 866 9.43 -15.79 12.34
CA ASN A 866 9.99 -14.76 11.43
C ASN A 866 8.96 -14.17 10.46
N ALA A 867 7.85 -13.63 10.97
CA ALA A 867 6.89 -12.90 10.14
C ALA A 867 7.55 -11.64 9.55
N VAL A 868 7.44 -11.47 8.23
CA VAL A 868 7.95 -10.31 7.50
C VAL A 868 6.76 -9.56 6.92
N ALA A 869 6.65 -8.27 7.25
CA ALA A 869 5.68 -7.39 6.62
C ALA A 869 6.23 -6.99 5.25
N ASN A 870 5.52 -7.31 4.17
CA ASN A 870 5.87 -6.87 2.82
C ASN A 870 5.40 -5.42 2.65
N ALA A 871 6.18 -4.49 3.19
CA ALA A 871 5.94 -3.06 3.07
C ALA A 871 6.71 -2.49 1.88
N GLY A 872 5.99 -1.91 0.95
CA GLY A 872 6.59 -1.03 -0.05
C GLY A 872 6.73 0.36 0.57
N GLY A 873 7.81 0.59 1.25
CA GLY A 873 8.17 1.89 1.79
C GLY A 873 9.67 1.90 2.00
N ASP A 874 10.24 3.06 1.79
CA ASP A 874 11.65 3.39 1.88
C ASP A 874 12.25 2.92 3.23
N ALA A 875 12.63 1.65 3.27
CA ALA A 875 13.37 1.09 4.39
C ALA A 875 14.82 0.92 3.95
N SER A 876 15.58 1.99 4.07
CA SER A 876 17.00 1.84 4.32
C SER A 876 17.18 1.16 5.69
N VAL A 877 16.87 -0.13 5.73
CA VAL A 877 17.39 -0.97 6.81
C VAL A 877 18.90 -0.93 6.62
N ARG A 878 19.57 -0.03 7.34
CA ARG A 878 20.95 -0.26 7.69
C ARG A 878 20.95 -1.61 8.42
N LYS A 879 21.17 -2.70 7.65
CA LYS A 879 21.68 -3.93 8.24
C LYS A 879 22.90 -3.44 9.02
N GLN A 880 22.81 -3.42 10.36
CA GLN A 880 24.03 -3.31 11.16
C GLN A 880 24.96 -4.36 10.53
N PRO A 881 26.17 -4.00 10.12
CA PRO A 881 27.06 -4.96 9.53
C PRO A 881 27.18 -6.07 10.55
N VAL A 882 26.62 -7.23 10.21
CA VAL A 882 26.92 -8.46 10.95
C VAL A 882 28.42 -8.51 10.87
N LYS A 883 29.10 -8.22 11.97
CA LYS A 883 30.53 -8.39 12.08
C LYS A 883 30.76 -9.84 11.69
N LYS A 884 31.16 -10.05 10.40
CA LYS A 884 31.66 -11.34 9.98
C LYS A 884 32.75 -11.64 10.98
N VAL A 885 32.49 -12.58 11.89
CA VAL A 885 33.50 -13.12 12.78
C VAL A 885 34.60 -13.59 11.82
N LYS A 886 35.69 -12.83 11.77
CA LYS A 886 36.85 -13.21 10.95
C LYS A 886 37.19 -14.63 11.33
N LYS A 887 37.04 -15.57 10.40
CA LYS A 887 37.52 -16.92 10.63
C LYS A 887 38.97 -16.79 11.06
N PRO A 888 39.40 -17.38 12.21
CA PRO A 888 40.74 -17.22 12.70
C PRO A 888 41.71 -17.71 11.63
N GLY A 889 42.73 -16.92 11.34
CA GLY A 889 43.78 -17.27 10.40
C GLY A 889 44.54 -18.49 10.93
N ARG A 890 45.17 -19.25 10.03
CA ARG A 890 45.91 -20.51 10.36
C ARG A 890 46.86 -20.33 11.56
N ASN A 891 47.46 -19.16 11.73
CA ASN A 891 48.44 -18.87 12.77
C ASN A 891 47.87 -18.13 14.00
N ASP A 892 46.60 -17.77 14.00
CA ASP A 892 45.96 -17.07 15.09
C ASP A 892 45.73 -18.00 16.30
N PRO A 893 45.60 -17.45 17.53
CA PRO A 893 45.20 -18.22 18.71
C PRO A 893 43.88 -18.96 18.47
N CYS A 894 43.85 -20.24 18.85
CA CYS A 894 42.64 -21.03 18.65
C CYS A 894 41.50 -20.52 19.57
N PRO A 895 40.28 -20.29 19.06
CA PRO A 895 39.15 -19.81 19.84
C PRO A 895 38.71 -20.75 21.00
N CYS A 896 39.13 -22.01 20.95
CA CYS A 896 38.85 -23.00 21.99
C CYS A 896 39.63 -22.83 23.32
N GLY A 897 40.59 -21.86 23.37
CA GLY A 897 41.33 -21.50 24.55
C GLY A 897 42.38 -22.53 25.02
N LYS A 898 42.65 -23.62 24.27
CA LYS A 898 43.65 -24.60 24.66
C LYS A 898 45.08 -24.02 24.62
N LEU A 899 45.83 -24.28 25.71
CA LEU A 899 47.20 -23.81 25.86
C LEU A 899 48.20 -24.93 25.51
N ARG A 900 49.39 -24.54 25.07
CA ARG A 900 50.55 -25.45 24.91
C ARG A 900 51.18 -25.71 26.29
N PRO A 901 52.04 -26.75 26.40
CA PRO A 901 52.79 -27.05 27.63
C PRO A 901 53.62 -25.91 28.22
N ASN A 902 53.96 -24.94 27.37
CA ASN A 902 54.70 -23.70 27.73
C ASN A 902 53.80 -22.51 28.12
N GLY A 903 52.49 -22.73 28.33
CA GLY A 903 51.52 -21.70 28.76
C GLY A 903 51.01 -20.76 27.63
N LEU A 904 51.46 -20.88 26.40
CA LEU A 904 51.02 -20.03 25.26
C LEU A 904 49.78 -20.63 24.55
N PRO A 905 48.87 -19.86 24.02
CA PRO A 905 47.69 -20.36 23.31
C PRO A 905 48.10 -21.19 22.05
N MET A 906 47.40 -22.30 21.84
CA MET A 906 47.59 -23.11 20.61
C MET A 906 47.15 -22.32 19.38
N LYS A 907 47.92 -22.44 18.29
CA LYS A 907 47.53 -21.86 17.00
C LYS A 907 46.37 -22.65 16.42
N PHE A 908 45.48 -21.95 15.66
CA PHE A 908 44.24 -22.55 15.09
C PHE A 908 44.57 -23.79 14.24
N LYS A 909 45.60 -23.73 13.38
CA LYS A 909 46.07 -24.85 12.55
C LYS A 909 46.52 -26.09 13.34
N ASP A 910 46.98 -25.92 14.58
CA ASP A 910 47.51 -26.97 15.42
C ASP A 910 46.44 -27.53 16.41
N CYS A 911 45.22 -26.95 16.37
CA CYS A 911 44.12 -27.30 17.26
C CYS A 911 42.85 -27.59 16.46
N CYS A 912 41.83 -26.76 16.54
CA CYS A 912 40.52 -26.95 15.88
C CYS A 912 40.60 -26.86 14.35
N GLY A 913 41.60 -26.21 13.77
CA GLY A 913 41.85 -26.12 12.33
C GLY A 913 42.75 -27.24 11.73
N LYS A 914 43.02 -28.31 12.48
CA LYS A 914 43.93 -29.38 12.02
C LYS A 914 43.32 -30.28 10.92
N ASN A 915 42.01 -30.30 10.79
CA ASN A 915 41.25 -31.11 9.83
C ASN A 915 40.43 -30.25 8.83
N GLN A 916 40.73 -28.95 8.69
CA GLN A 916 40.14 -28.06 7.67
C GLN A 916 41.16 -27.64 6.61
#